data_3daf03593f7045c991e692ec5408e1f2
#
_entry.id   3daf03593f7045c991e692ec5408e1f2
#
_cell.length_a   1.000
_cell.length_b   1.000
_cell.length_c   1.000
_cell.angle_alpha   90.00
_cell.angle_beta   90.00
_cell.angle_gamma   90.00
#
_symmetry.space_group_name_H-M   'P 1'
#
loop_
_entity.id
_entity.type
_entity.pdbx_description
1 polymer ?
#
loop_
_entity_poly.entity_id
_entity_poly.type
_entity_poly.pdbx_seq_one_letter_code
_entity_poly.pdbx_strand_id
1 'polypeptide(L)'
;MATFYASKTGEVSAREKEHSALVRELAGECMTLLENDGTLPLAGAGKVAVYGNGVRHTVKGGTGSGDVNTRTVVTIEQGLKEAGFEILTGKWLDEYDKVLADAQAAYQAELAKKAEELHVPIFAVMFSEVFAQPDVPVITEKEDTDTAIYVLSRNSGEGADRYNRACDYLLGENELADIAYLAEHYEKTVLILNIANLVDTIELKKIKGLNAILLAGQAGNATGNIVADVVLGKSIPSGKLTDTWAASYEDYPSSKNFSHNNGDTNDEYYSDGIYVGYRYFDTFNVTPNYCFGYGKGYTDFETEVRDVEADAKNVTVTASVKNIGDTFAGKEVVQVYYSAPDGTIEKPYQELGGFGKSDLLSPGESQTITISFPTRSMASYDEKKAAWVLEAGTYYIRVGNSSRTTKVAAALNLKETVVTVQGKNLFPADDAPQELSKAGVTPYSYEGEAEEKAAAKQIDICSKCIKTETVVYSETPEAFPAYEGEKLTAADVKSGKATLKDLVSQLTVEEMAAVCNGTADGLGQEGFIGSSSDMAPGAAGDTTSILLEDRGIYNTILADGPAGLRLIPHFVVDADGKMVSSGNPLEDAFNKNEIEVPEGGTEYFQYCTAIPVAALLAQSWNMDLIRKCGDIVGKEMEEFHISVWLAPGMNIHRNPLCGRNFEYYSEDPLVAGMCAAADTRGIQSHAGIGTSIKHFAANNQEDNRMYVNEHISERAMREIYLKGFEIAVKTAQPMTIMSSYNLVNGVHTANSHDLLTAAARDEWGFAGYVMTDWGTSEDMSGLFAYKYNLKYGHSTSRECVLAGNDLQMPGQQGNRQEIVASVADGTLPIGQLQTCAYRILNVVLQSLAYDDCKPYGDQFELEEAVTVTKA
;
A
#
# COMPACT_ATOMS: atom_id res chain seq x y z
N MET A 1 12.27 19.65 -29.85
CA MET A 1 11.17 18.67 -30.03
C MET A 1 11.19 17.82 -28.78
N ALA A 2 10.06 17.66 -28.12
CA ALA A 2 9.95 16.72 -27.02
C ALA A 2 10.32 15.31 -27.52
N THR A 3 11.05 14.56 -26.72
CA THR A 3 11.41 13.17 -27.04
C THR A 3 10.47 12.28 -26.27
N PHE A 4 9.53 11.61 -26.96
CA PHE A 4 8.66 10.62 -26.34
C PHE A 4 9.31 9.24 -26.34
N TYR A 5 9.28 8.56 -25.21
CA TYR A 5 9.85 7.20 -25.04
C TYR A 5 8.86 6.10 -25.41
N ALA A 6 7.57 6.46 -25.62
CA ALA A 6 6.52 5.54 -26.06
C ALA A 6 6.79 4.91 -27.42
N SER A 7 6.24 3.71 -27.66
CA SER A 7 6.35 2.99 -28.93
C SER A 7 5.52 3.65 -30.02
N LYS A 8 5.98 3.60 -31.29
CA LYS A 8 5.23 4.04 -32.48
C LYS A 8 4.40 2.93 -33.11
N THR A 9 4.33 1.77 -32.51
CA THR A 9 3.51 0.67 -33.01
C THR A 9 2.52 0.21 -31.93
N GLY A 10 1.27 0.02 -32.31
CA GLY A 10 0.22 -0.53 -31.46
C GLY A 10 0.26 -2.06 -31.28
N GLU A 11 1.26 -2.74 -31.85
CA GLU A 11 1.43 -4.19 -31.69
C GLU A 11 1.79 -4.55 -30.25
N VAL A 12 1.30 -5.71 -29.78
CA VAL A 12 1.63 -6.23 -28.45
C VAL A 12 3.11 -6.56 -28.35
N SER A 13 3.85 -5.85 -27.53
CA SER A 13 5.30 -5.99 -27.38
C SER A 13 5.70 -7.32 -26.74
N ALA A 14 6.99 -7.67 -26.83
CA ALA A 14 7.55 -8.83 -26.14
C ALA A 14 7.46 -8.65 -24.62
N ARG A 15 7.74 -7.42 -24.11
CA ARG A 15 7.62 -7.07 -22.70
C ARG A 15 6.20 -7.29 -22.17
N GLU A 16 5.16 -6.78 -22.87
CA GLU A 16 3.78 -6.97 -22.44
C GLU A 16 3.41 -8.46 -22.28
N LYS A 17 3.89 -9.31 -23.20
CA LYS A 17 3.66 -10.76 -23.13
C LYS A 17 4.40 -11.41 -21.96
N GLU A 18 5.66 -11.04 -21.76
CA GLU A 18 6.50 -11.54 -20.66
C GLU A 18 5.91 -11.15 -19.29
N HIS A 19 5.58 -9.86 -19.12
CA HIS A 19 5.03 -9.35 -17.86
C HIS A 19 3.67 -9.98 -17.54
N SER A 20 2.75 -10.08 -18.52
CA SER A 20 1.46 -10.71 -18.32
C SER A 20 1.59 -12.19 -17.94
N ALA A 21 2.53 -12.91 -18.57
CA ALA A 21 2.82 -14.30 -18.21
C ALA A 21 3.39 -14.44 -16.80
N LEU A 22 4.29 -13.54 -16.40
CA LEU A 22 4.91 -13.54 -15.07
C LEU A 22 3.89 -13.18 -13.98
N VAL A 23 3.03 -12.17 -14.20
CA VAL A 23 1.93 -11.86 -13.27
C VAL A 23 1.01 -13.08 -13.10
N ARG A 24 0.65 -13.76 -14.20
CA ARG A 24 -0.17 -14.99 -14.15
C ARG A 24 0.50 -16.10 -13.34
N GLU A 25 1.82 -16.27 -13.46
CA GLU A 25 2.59 -17.26 -12.71
C GLU A 25 2.61 -16.94 -11.19
N LEU A 26 2.84 -15.67 -10.83
CA LEU A 26 3.07 -15.26 -9.46
C LEU A 26 1.78 -15.09 -8.64
N ALA A 27 0.73 -14.51 -9.25
CA ALA A 27 -0.41 -14.00 -8.47
C ALA A 27 -1.31 -15.09 -7.87
N GLY A 28 -1.31 -16.32 -8.43
CA GLY A 28 -2.07 -17.42 -7.83
C GLY A 28 -1.57 -17.82 -6.45
N GLU A 29 -0.27 -17.64 -6.17
CA GLU A 29 0.32 -17.86 -4.84
C GLU A 29 -0.21 -16.87 -3.79
N CYS A 30 -0.63 -15.67 -4.20
CA CYS A 30 -1.18 -14.65 -3.33
C CYS A 30 -2.61 -14.94 -2.88
N MET A 31 -3.37 -15.74 -3.65
CA MET A 31 -4.78 -16.04 -3.35
C MET A 31 -4.91 -16.87 -2.09
N THR A 32 -5.91 -16.54 -1.27
CA THR A 32 -6.16 -17.20 0.01
C THR A 32 -7.40 -18.08 -0.05
N LEU A 33 -7.26 -19.36 0.24
CA LEU A 33 -8.38 -20.29 0.36
C LEU A 33 -8.94 -20.18 1.78
N LEU A 34 -10.13 -19.59 1.93
CA LEU A 34 -10.77 -19.40 3.23
C LEU A 34 -11.47 -20.67 3.71
N GLU A 35 -12.24 -21.32 2.82
CA GLU A 35 -12.91 -22.59 3.11
C GLU A 35 -12.75 -23.55 1.92
N ASN A 36 -12.61 -24.83 2.21
CA ASN A 36 -12.59 -25.88 1.21
C ASN A 36 -12.83 -27.25 1.88
N ASP A 37 -13.83 -27.97 1.41
CA ASP A 37 -14.12 -29.34 1.86
C ASP A 37 -13.45 -30.43 0.99
N GLY A 38 -12.57 -30.01 0.06
CA GLY A 38 -11.91 -30.85 -0.92
C GLY A 38 -12.52 -30.70 -2.32
N THR A 39 -13.48 -29.80 -2.51
CA THR A 39 -14.08 -29.50 -3.82
C THR A 39 -13.09 -28.83 -4.76
N LEU A 40 -12.28 -27.91 -4.24
CA LEU A 40 -11.16 -27.33 -5.00
C LEU A 40 -9.86 -28.12 -4.74
N PRO A 41 -9.03 -28.31 -5.79
CA PRO A 41 -9.26 -27.94 -7.17
C PRO A 41 -10.27 -28.86 -7.87
N LEU A 42 -11.00 -28.31 -8.85
CA LEU A 42 -11.90 -29.10 -9.68
C LEU A 42 -11.11 -30.09 -10.55
N ALA A 43 -11.63 -31.30 -10.75
CA ALA A 43 -10.96 -32.38 -11.49
C ALA A 43 -10.70 -32.04 -12.97
N GLY A 44 -11.38 -31.05 -13.52
CA GLY A 44 -11.20 -30.56 -14.88
C GLY A 44 -12.28 -29.54 -15.28
N ALA A 45 -12.07 -28.91 -16.41
CA ALA A 45 -13.06 -28.02 -17.01
C ALA A 45 -14.22 -28.82 -17.61
N GLY A 46 -15.41 -28.22 -17.60
CA GLY A 46 -16.64 -28.80 -18.12
C GLY A 46 -17.77 -27.79 -18.13
N LYS A 47 -19.01 -28.25 -18.17
CA LYS A 47 -20.17 -27.37 -18.00
C LYS A 47 -20.18 -26.80 -16.59
N VAL A 48 -20.47 -25.50 -16.49
CA VAL A 48 -20.52 -24.78 -15.21
C VAL A 48 -21.57 -23.70 -15.23
N ALA A 49 -22.29 -23.54 -14.14
CA ALA A 49 -23.15 -22.41 -13.87
C ALA A 49 -22.35 -21.32 -13.16
N VAL A 50 -22.16 -20.16 -13.80
CA VAL A 50 -21.35 -19.06 -13.25
C VAL A 50 -22.22 -17.84 -13.07
N TYR A 51 -22.32 -17.34 -11.84
CA TYR A 51 -23.15 -16.22 -11.45
C TYR A 51 -22.34 -15.17 -10.67
N GLY A 52 -22.95 -14.04 -10.41
CA GLY A 52 -22.38 -12.98 -9.59
C GLY A 52 -21.86 -11.80 -10.38
N ASN A 53 -21.79 -10.70 -9.70
CA ASN A 53 -21.45 -9.37 -10.27
C ASN A 53 -20.02 -9.25 -10.84
N GLY A 54 -19.10 -10.09 -10.38
CA GLY A 54 -17.68 -10.05 -10.79
C GLY A 54 -17.32 -10.88 -12.03
N VAL A 55 -18.25 -11.64 -12.58
CA VAL A 55 -17.97 -12.58 -13.69
C VAL A 55 -17.50 -11.86 -14.94
N ARG A 56 -18.26 -10.86 -15.40
CA ARG A 56 -17.94 -9.99 -16.55
C ARG A 56 -17.31 -8.66 -16.14
N HIS A 57 -17.63 -8.20 -14.93
CA HIS A 57 -17.13 -6.95 -14.36
C HIS A 57 -16.02 -7.25 -13.33
N THR A 58 -15.04 -8.04 -13.73
CA THR A 58 -13.90 -8.43 -12.92
C THR A 58 -13.06 -7.22 -12.56
N VAL A 59 -12.84 -7.01 -11.27
CA VAL A 59 -12.05 -5.90 -10.75
C VAL A 59 -10.57 -6.28 -10.75
N LYS A 60 -9.75 -5.56 -11.52
CA LYS A 60 -8.29 -5.77 -11.61
C LYS A 60 -7.50 -5.06 -10.52
N GLY A 61 -8.03 -3.93 -10.02
CA GLY A 61 -7.42 -3.04 -9.03
C GLY A 61 -8.42 -1.97 -8.59
N GLY A 62 -8.06 -1.17 -7.59
CA GLY A 62 -8.88 -0.07 -7.09
C GLY A 62 -9.02 1.08 -8.08
N THR A 63 -9.82 2.09 -7.70
CA THR A 63 -10.05 3.30 -8.51
C THR A 63 -9.20 4.48 -8.03
N GLY A 64 -9.16 5.56 -8.82
CA GLY A 64 -8.37 6.74 -8.54
C GLY A 64 -6.94 6.62 -9.07
N SER A 65 -5.96 7.10 -8.31
CA SER A 65 -4.53 7.03 -8.66
C SER A 65 -4.03 5.59 -8.83
N GLY A 66 -4.67 4.63 -8.16
CA GLY A 66 -4.37 3.20 -8.24
C GLY A 66 -4.87 2.47 -9.48
N ASP A 67 -5.63 3.11 -10.37
CA ASP A 67 -6.13 2.47 -11.58
C ASP A 67 -5.10 2.50 -12.71
N VAL A 68 -4.61 1.34 -13.13
CA VAL A 68 -3.60 1.18 -14.19
C VAL A 68 -4.26 1.06 -15.56
N ASN A 69 -3.81 1.85 -16.52
CA ASN A 69 -4.30 1.82 -17.90
C ASN A 69 -3.65 0.67 -18.69
N THR A 70 -4.22 -0.51 -18.60
CA THR A 70 -3.73 -1.70 -19.30
C THR A 70 -4.35 -1.83 -20.69
N ARG A 71 -3.69 -2.54 -21.61
CA ARG A 71 -4.25 -2.86 -22.94
C ARG A 71 -5.52 -3.69 -22.84
N THR A 72 -5.52 -4.70 -21.99
CA THR A 72 -6.64 -5.64 -21.80
C THR A 72 -6.73 -6.09 -20.34
N VAL A 73 -7.93 -6.40 -19.92
CA VAL A 73 -8.20 -7.10 -18.66
C VAL A 73 -8.92 -8.40 -19.00
N VAL A 74 -8.36 -9.52 -18.58
CA VAL A 74 -9.01 -10.82 -18.74
C VAL A 74 -10.04 -10.98 -17.62
N THR A 75 -11.32 -10.99 -17.98
CA THR A 75 -12.42 -11.21 -17.02
C THR A 75 -12.46 -12.66 -16.55
N ILE A 76 -13.10 -12.92 -15.42
CA ILE A 76 -13.27 -14.30 -14.93
C ILE A 76 -14.07 -15.15 -15.92
N GLU A 77 -15.08 -14.57 -16.61
CA GLU A 77 -15.78 -15.22 -17.70
C GLU A 77 -14.81 -15.67 -18.81
N GLN A 78 -13.95 -14.76 -19.26
CA GLN A 78 -12.96 -15.04 -20.31
C GLN A 78 -11.96 -16.10 -19.88
N GLY A 79 -11.36 -15.95 -18.68
CA GLY A 79 -10.38 -16.90 -18.15
C GLY A 79 -10.94 -18.32 -18.00
N LEU A 80 -12.17 -18.47 -17.52
CA LEU A 80 -12.85 -19.77 -17.43
C LEU A 80 -13.10 -20.36 -18.81
N LYS A 81 -13.58 -19.57 -19.79
CA LYS A 81 -13.76 -20.02 -21.18
C LYS A 81 -12.45 -20.47 -21.82
N GLU A 82 -11.38 -19.69 -21.66
CA GLU A 82 -10.03 -20.04 -22.18
C GLU A 82 -9.48 -21.31 -21.52
N ALA A 83 -9.82 -21.57 -20.26
CA ALA A 83 -9.46 -22.78 -19.56
C ALA A 83 -10.28 -24.01 -19.97
N GLY A 84 -11.32 -23.83 -20.80
CA GLY A 84 -12.16 -24.89 -21.38
C GLY A 84 -13.50 -25.11 -20.68
N PHE A 85 -13.95 -24.21 -19.81
CA PHE A 85 -15.29 -24.29 -19.24
C PHE A 85 -16.37 -23.83 -20.24
N GLU A 86 -17.51 -24.55 -20.24
CA GLU A 86 -18.74 -24.17 -20.93
C GLU A 86 -19.69 -23.49 -19.94
N ILE A 87 -19.79 -22.16 -20.03
CA ILE A 87 -20.63 -21.36 -19.10
C ILE A 87 -22.08 -21.36 -19.59
N LEU A 88 -23.00 -21.84 -18.77
CA LEU A 88 -24.41 -22.04 -19.12
C LEU A 88 -25.29 -20.81 -18.84
N THR A 89 -24.85 -19.89 -18.03
CA THR A 89 -25.63 -18.81 -17.41
C THR A 89 -25.57 -17.46 -18.15
N GLY A 90 -25.28 -17.49 -19.46
CA GLY A 90 -25.11 -16.25 -20.26
C GLY A 90 -26.31 -15.30 -20.15
N LYS A 91 -27.55 -15.85 -20.11
CA LYS A 91 -28.78 -15.05 -20.00
C LYS A 91 -28.87 -14.25 -18.69
N TRP A 92 -28.50 -14.87 -17.57
CA TRP A 92 -28.46 -14.19 -16.26
C TRP A 92 -27.39 -13.10 -16.23
N LEU A 93 -26.23 -13.38 -16.84
CA LEU A 93 -25.15 -12.40 -16.94
C LEU A 93 -25.58 -11.18 -17.79
N ASP A 94 -26.29 -11.41 -18.90
CA ASP A 94 -26.84 -10.33 -19.75
C ASP A 94 -27.90 -9.48 -18.99
N GLU A 95 -28.68 -10.12 -18.11
CA GLU A 95 -29.65 -9.41 -17.25
C GLU A 95 -28.95 -8.53 -16.22
N TYR A 96 -27.90 -9.03 -15.59
CA TYR A 96 -27.11 -8.24 -14.64
C TYR A 96 -26.38 -7.07 -15.35
N ASP A 97 -25.78 -7.29 -16.52
CA ASP A 97 -25.17 -6.21 -17.30
C ASP A 97 -26.12 -5.04 -17.53
N LYS A 98 -27.40 -5.33 -17.78
CA LYS A 98 -28.43 -4.31 -17.94
C LYS A 98 -28.74 -3.60 -16.63
N VAL A 99 -28.91 -4.33 -15.51
CA VAL A 99 -29.15 -3.75 -14.18
C VAL A 99 -28.02 -2.80 -13.82
N LEU A 100 -26.77 -3.21 -14.05
CA LEU A 100 -25.59 -2.39 -13.77
C LEU A 100 -25.53 -1.15 -14.66
N ALA A 101 -25.76 -1.29 -15.95
CA ALA A 101 -25.75 -0.16 -16.89
C ALA A 101 -26.82 0.89 -16.55
N ASP A 102 -28.03 0.45 -16.19
CA ASP A 102 -29.12 1.33 -15.77
C ASP A 102 -28.75 2.08 -14.46
N ALA A 103 -28.13 1.40 -13.49
CA ALA A 103 -27.68 2.00 -12.24
C ALA A 103 -26.54 3.00 -12.46
N GLN A 104 -25.58 2.67 -13.32
CA GLN A 104 -24.47 3.59 -13.69
C GLN A 104 -24.97 4.85 -14.39
N ALA A 105 -25.91 4.71 -15.33
CA ALA A 105 -26.52 5.84 -16.01
C ALA A 105 -27.27 6.76 -15.03
N ALA A 106 -28.03 6.19 -14.08
CA ALA A 106 -28.70 6.94 -13.03
C ALA A 106 -27.71 7.69 -12.13
N TYR A 107 -26.62 7.03 -11.72
CA TYR A 107 -25.57 7.64 -10.92
C TYR A 107 -24.89 8.82 -11.63
N GLN A 108 -24.53 8.67 -12.92
CA GLN A 108 -23.91 9.74 -13.70
C GLN A 108 -24.86 10.96 -13.83
N ALA A 109 -26.15 10.71 -14.02
CA ALA A 109 -27.16 11.77 -14.07
C ALA A 109 -27.29 12.50 -12.71
N GLU A 110 -27.21 11.77 -11.60
CA GLU A 110 -27.23 12.33 -10.25
C GLU A 110 -25.99 13.19 -9.98
N LEU A 111 -24.77 12.70 -10.34
CA LEU A 111 -23.54 13.48 -10.20
C LEU A 111 -23.59 14.79 -10.99
N ALA A 112 -24.06 14.75 -12.23
CA ALA A 112 -24.17 15.94 -13.07
C ALA A 112 -25.15 16.97 -12.49
N LYS A 113 -26.31 16.49 -12.01
CA LYS A 113 -27.32 17.32 -11.35
C LYS A 113 -26.79 17.95 -10.06
N LYS A 114 -26.07 17.16 -9.23
CA LYS A 114 -25.49 17.64 -7.97
C LYS A 114 -24.40 18.67 -8.22
N ALA A 115 -23.56 18.47 -9.23
CA ALA A 115 -22.53 19.44 -9.63
C ALA A 115 -23.16 20.78 -10.08
N GLU A 116 -24.26 20.75 -10.85
CA GLU A 116 -25.01 21.93 -11.26
C GLU A 116 -25.65 22.64 -10.07
N GLU A 117 -26.33 21.92 -9.18
CA GLU A 117 -27.00 22.47 -7.99
C GLU A 117 -26.01 23.11 -7.01
N LEU A 118 -24.83 22.54 -6.86
CA LEU A 118 -23.77 23.03 -5.95
C LEU A 118 -22.85 24.07 -6.58
N HIS A 119 -22.94 24.26 -7.89
CA HIS A 119 -22.05 25.14 -8.67
C HIS A 119 -20.57 24.79 -8.55
N VAL A 120 -20.26 23.47 -8.46
CA VAL A 120 -18.90 22.95 -8.40
C VAL A 120 -18.57 22.14 -9.66
N PRO A 121 -17.29 21.96 -10.00
CA PRO A 121 -16.91 21.10 -11.10
C PRO A 121 -17.36 19.65 -10.85
N ILE A 122 -17.79 18.93 -11.90
CA ILE A 122 -18.30 17.56 -11.78
C ILE A 122 -17.26 16.60 -11.16
N PHE A 123 -15.98 16.84 -11.42
CA PHE A 123 -14.92 16.02 -10.84
C PHE A 123 -14.86 16.10 -9.30
N ALA A 124 -15.15 17.26 -8.71
CA ALA A 124 -15.19 17.42 -7.25
C ALA A 124 -16.27 16.52 -6.63
N VAL A 125 -17.44 16.42 -7.31
CA VAL A 125 -18.51 15.51 -6.87
C VAL A 125 -18.12 14.04 -7.09
N MET A 126 -17.52 13.71 -8.24
CA MET A 126 -17.08 12.35 -8.54
C MET A 126 -16.07 11.80 -7.54
N PHE A 127 -15.13 12.63 -7.07
CA PHE A 127 -14.12 12.22 -6.08
C PHE A 127 -14.65 12.08 -4.65
N SER A 128 -15.88 12.50 -4.40
CA SER A 128 -16.44 12.52 -3.05
C SER A 128 -17.72 11.70 -2.89
N GLU A 129 -18.21 11.10 -3.97
CA GLU A 129 -19.41 10.25 -3.96
C GLU A 129 -19.06 8.82 -4.32
N VAL A 130 -19.67 7.87 -3.59
CA VAL A 130 -19.47 6.44 -3.81
C VAL A 130 -20.60 5.86 -4.64
N PHE A 131 -20.29 5.22 -5.76
CA PHE A 131 -21.28 4.46 -6.52
C PHE A 131 -21.84 3.34 -5.65
N ALA A 132 -23.15 3.38 -5.39
CA ALA A 132 -23.85 2.29 -4.71
C ALA A 132 -24.10 1.16 -5.70
N GLN A 133 -23.39 0.05 -5.55
CA GLN A 133 -23.56 -1.10 -6.41
C GLN A 133 -24.99 -1.65 -6.29
N PRO A 134 -25.71 -1.89 -7.40
CA PRO A 134 -27.04 -2.50 -7.35
C PRO A 134 -26.96 -3.96 -6.90
N ASP A 135 -28.02 -4.44 -6.26
CA ASP A 135 -28.14 -5.87 -5.98
C ASP A 135 -28.36 -6.66 -7.28
N VAL A 136 -28.06 -7.95 -7.25
CA VAL A 136 -28.11 -8.83 -8.41
C VAL A 136 -29.52 -9.35 -8.71
N PRO A 137 -29.83 -9.80 -9.95
CA PRO A 137 -31.04 -10.56 -10.24
C PRO A 137 -31.07 -11.89 -9.47
N VAL A 138 -32.24 -12.31 -9.01
CA VAL A 138 -32.40 -13.56 -8.24
C VAL A 138 -32.30 -14.78 -9.16
N ILE A 139 -31.54 -15.80 -8.75
CA ILE A 139 -31.47 -17.09 -9.44
C ILE A 139 -32.74 -17.90 -9.15
N THR A 140 -33.46 -18.28 -10.18
CA THR A 140 -34.76 -19.02 -10.06
C THR A 140 -34.72 -20.42 -10.63
N GLU A 141 -33.73 -20.76 -11.44
CA GLU A 141 -33.66 -22.04 -12.14
C GLU A 141 -32.24 -22.62 -12.05
N LYS A 142 -32.14 -23.96 -11.92
CA LYS A 142 -30.87 -24.69 -11.93
C LYS A 142 -30.49 -25.01 -13.38
N GLU A 143 -29.22 -24.77 -13.72
CA GLU A 143 -28.63 -25.20 -14.97
C GLU A 143 -28.28 -26.71 -15.00
N ASP A 144 -28.14 -27.29 -16.19
CA ASP A 144 -27.84 -28.72 -16.38
C ASP A 144 -26.33 -29.00 -16.17
N THR A 145 -25.91 -28.86 -14.89
CA THR A 145 -24.56 -29.15 -14.41
C THR A 145 -24.55 -29.42 -12.90
N ASP A 146 -23.49 -30.05 -12.40
CA ASP A 146 -23.30 -30.32 -10.98
C ASP A 146 -22.47 -29.23 -10.28
N THR A 147 -21.87 -28.30 -11.03
CA THR A 147 -20.94 -27.30 -10.51
C THR A 147 -21.46 -25.87 -10.72
N ALA A 148 -21.49 -25.11 -9.63
CA ALA A 148 -21.78 -23.69 -9.64
C ALA A 148 -20.60 -22.89 -9.11
N ILE A 149 -20.32 -21.74 -9.71
CA ILE A 149 -19.35 -20.74 -9.27
C ILE A 149 -20.07 -19.42 -9.10
N TYR A 150 -19.96 -18.80 -7.92
CA TYR A 150 -20.45 -17.45 -7.69
C TYR A 150 -19.27 -16.51 -7.54
N VAL A 151 -19.25 -15.39 -8.26
CA VAL A 151 -18.19 -14.38 -8.19
C VAL A 151 -18.73 -13.10 -7.57
N LEU A 152 -18.31 -12.83 -6.33
CA LEU A 152 -18.63 -11.60 -5.62
C LEU A 152 -17.50 -10.60 -5.84
N SER A 153 -17.79 -9.46 -6.44
CA SER A 153 -16.84 -8.35 -6.59
C SER A 153 -17.24 -7.14 -5.79
N ARG A 154 -16.21 -6.48 -5.23
CA ARG A 154 -16.30 -5.13 -4.64
C ARG A 154 -15.12 -4.31 -5.10
N ASN A 155 -15.38 -3.03 -5.36
CA ASN A 155 -14.33 -2.07 -5.66
C ASN A 155 -14.38 -0.93 -4.64
N SER A 156 -13.22 -0.32 -4.42
CA SER A 156 -13.06 0.88 -3.62
C SER A 156 -11.89 1.69 -4.18
N GLY A 157 -11.69 2.86 -3.69
CA GLY A 157 -10.61 3.70 -4.22
C GLY A 157 -10.43 5.00 -3.46
N GLU A 158 -9.70 5.85 -4.11
CA GLU A 158 -9.31 7.14 -3.62
C GLU A 158 -10.50 8.13 -3.57
N GLY A 159 -10.56 8.92 -2.51
CA GLY A 159 -11.46 10.07 -2.35
C GLY A 159 -12.73 9.80 -1.54
N ALA A 160 -13.05 8.55 -1.22
CA ALA A 160 -14.19 8.22 -0.37
C ALA A 160 -14.03 6.87 0.35
N ASP A 161 -14.55 6.81 1.57
CA ASP A 161 -14.61 5.59 2.35
C ASP A 161 -15.85 4.74 1.99
N ARG A 162 -15.76 3.45 2.27
CA ARG A 162 -16.84 2.49 2.10
C ARG A 162 -17.86 2.61 3.24
N TYR A 163 -19.02 2.00 3.04
CA TYR A 163 -20.10 2.03 4.02
C TYR A 163 -20.45 0.64 4.55
N ASN A 164 -20.81 0.54 5.83
CA ASN A 164 -21.36 -0.67 6.43
C ASN A 164 -22.84 -0.82 5.99
N ARG A 165 -23.04 -1.22 4.73
CA ARG A 165 -24.34 -1.42 4.10
C ARG A 165 -24.32 -2.58 3.12
N ALA A 166 -25.53 -3.02 2.69
CA ALA A 166 -25.71 -4.04 1.66
C ALA A 166 -25.04 -3.65 0.34
N CYS A 167 -24.52 -4.64 -0.38
CA CYS A 167 -23.77 -4.51 -1.64
C CYS A 167 -22.49 -3.69 -1.54
N ASP A 168 -22.00 -3.41 -0.34
CA ASP A 168 -20.71 -2.77 -0.07
C ASP A 168 -19.90 -3.63 0.93
N TYR A 169 -19.85 -3.26 2.23
CA TYR A 169 -19.22 -4.12 3.25
C TYR A 169 -20.07 -5.37 3.53
N LEU A 170 -21.38 -5.22 3.65
CA LEU A 170 -22.31 -6.35 3.76
C LEU A 170 -22.66 -6.91 2.38
N LEU A 171 -23.01 -8.19 2.33
CA LEU A 171 -23.57 -8.79 1.13
C LEU A 171 -25.01 -8.27 0.91
N GLY A 172 -25.44 -8.22 -0.36
CA GLY A 172 -26.81 -7.93 -0.74
C GLY A 172 -27.77 -9.06 -0.35
N GLU A 173 -29.05 -8.75 -0.22
CA GLU A 173 -30.07 -9.76 0.10
C GLU A 173 -30.15 -10.83 -1.00
N ASN A 174 -30.14 -10.42 -2.27
CA ASN A 174 -30.15 -11.33 -3.40
C ASN A 174 -28.85 -12.12 -3.51
N GLU A 175 -27.67 -11.50 -3.27
CA GLU A 175 -26.39 -12.20 -3.26
C GLU A 175 -26.38 -13.35 -2.25
N LEU A 176 -26.86 -13.12 -1.02
CA LEU A 176 -26.97 -14.18 -0.01
C LEU A 176 -27.99 -15.27 -0.38
N ALA A 177 -29.14 -14.87 -0.92
CA ALA A 177 -30.17 -15.80 -1.37
C ALA A 177 -29.68 -16.67 -2.53
N ASP A 178 -28.98 -16.09 -3.50
CA ASP A 178 -28.43 -16.79 -4.64
C ASP A 178 -27.35 -17.79 -4.23
N ILE A 179 -26.41 -17.39 -3.37
CA ILE A 179 -25.37 -18.30 -2.86
C ILE A 179 -26.01 -19.48 -2.10
N ALA A 180 -27.04 -19.22 -1.29
CA ALA A 180 -27.76 -20.26 -0.58
C ALA A 180 -28.53 -21.18 -1.54
N TYR A 181 -29.16 -20.63 -2.57
CA TYR A 181 -29.83 -21.40 -3.62
C TYR A 181 -28.86 -22.32 -4.35
N LEU A 182 -27.69 -21.81 -4.74
CA LEU A 182 -26.66 -22.61 -5.41
C LEU A 182 -26.16 -23.76 -4.50
N ALA A 183 -25.89 -23.45 -3.24
CA ALA A 183 -25.44 -24.43 -2.26
C ALA A 183 -26.47 -25.55 -1.99
N GLU A 184 -27.76 -25.27 -2.13
CA GLU A 184 -28.84 -26.27 -1.97
C GLU A 184 -29.02 -27.14 -3.24
N HIS A 185 -28.78 -26.58 -4.44
CA HIS A 185 -29.19 -27.23 -5.69
C HIS A 185 -28.03 -27.84 -6.49
N TYR A 186 -26.76 -27.49 -6.21
CA TYR A 186 -25.59 -28.01 -6.90
C TYR A 186 -24.74 -28.89 -5.98
N GLU A 187 -24.06 -29.88 -6.52
CA GLU A 187 -23.17 -30.76 -5.76
C GLU A 187 -21.87 -30.06 -5.35
N LYS A 188 -21.44 -29.09 -6.18
CA LYS A 188 -20.25 -28.29 -5.97
C LYS A 188 -20.57 -26.82 -6.13
N THR A 189 -20.49 -26.08 -5.04
CA THR A 189 -20.67 -24.63 -5.02
C THR A 189 -19.40 -23.95 -4.53
N VAL A 190 -18.82 -23.12 -5.39
CA VAL A 190 -17.59 -22.36 -5.13
C VAL A 190 -17.93 -20.87 -5.11
N LEU A 191 -17.55 -20.17 -4.05
CA LEU A 191 -17.59 -18.71 -3.98
C LEU A 191 -16.20 -18.15 -4.23
N ILE A 192 -16.10 -17.21 -5.18
CA ILE A 192 -14.88 -16.46 -5.48
C ILE A 192 -15.09 -15.02 -5.05
N LEU A 193 -14.21 -14.52 -4.18
CA LEU A 193 -14.21 -13.14 -3.71
C LEU A 193 -13.16 -12.34 -4.51
N ASN A 194 -13.62 -11.58 -5.50
CA ASN A 194 -12.80 -10.65 -6.28
C ASN A 194 -12.87 -9.26 -5.61
N ILE A 195 -12.23 -9.14 -4.46
CA ILE A 195 -12.25 -7.97 -3.58
C ILE A 195 -10.83 -7.67 -3.11
N ALA A 196 -10.51 -6.40 -2.84
CA ALA A 196 -9.23 -6.03 -2.22
C ALA A 196 -9.37 -5.80 -0.72
N ASN A 197 -10.52 -5.29 -0.31
CA ASN A 197 -10.85 -5.00 1.07
C ASN A 197 -11.77 -6.09 1.63
N LEU A 198 -11.96 -6.06 2.96
CA LEU A 198 -12.82 -7.02 3.64
C LEU A 198 -14.30 -6.81 3.30
N VAL A 199 -15.06 -7.89 3.35
CA VAL A 199 -16.53 -7.91 3.37
C VAL A 199 -17.01 -8.79 4.50
N ASP A 200 -18.23 -8.58 4.99
CA ASP A 200 -18.81 -9.45 6.00
C ASP A 200 -19.11 -10.83 5.39
N THR A 201 -18.49 -11.86 5.95
CA THR A 201 -18.63 -13.25 5.49
C THR A 201 -19.26 -14.17 6.55
N ILE A 202 -19.74 -13.62 7.67
CA ILE A 202 -20.22 -14.45 8.79
C ILE A 202 -21.46 -15.28 8.40
N GLU A 203 -22.35 -14.73 7.58
CA GLU A 203 -23.54 -15.43 7.11
C GLU A 203 -23.19 -16.57 6.14
N LEU A 204 -22.10 -16.45 5.38
CA LEU A 204 -21.64 -17.48 4.45
C LEU A 204 -21.28 -18.80 5.15
N LYS A 205 -20.72 -18.72 6.36
CA LYS A 205 -20.39 -19.92 7.16
C LYS A 205 -21.63 -20.71 7.62
N LYS A 206 -22.80 -20.10 7.58
CA LYS A 206 -24.07 -20.75 7.96
C LYS A 206 -24.71 -21.49 6.78
N ILE A 207 -24.28 -21.22 5.55
CA ILE A 207 -24.80 -21.82 4.33
C ILE A 207 -24.24 -23.22 4.15
N LYS A 208 -25.08 -24.24 4.37
CA LYS A 208 -24.70 -25.63 4.15
C LYS A 208 -24.64 -25.93 2.65
N GLY A 209 -23.59 -26.62 2.21
CA GLY A 209 -23.39 -26.94 0.79
C GLY A 209 -22.58 -25.90 0.03
N LEU A 210 -22.17 -24.80 0.66
CA LEU A 210 -21.11 -23.93 0.15
C LEU A 210 -19.77 -24.64 0.40
N ASN A 211 -19.17 -25.21 -0.63
CA ASN A 211 -18.07 -26.15 -0.54
C ASN A 211 -16.69 -25.47 -0.42
N ALA A 212 -16.52 -24.33 -1.12
CA ALA A 212 -15.26 -23.60 -1.09
C ALA A 212 -15.47 -22.10 -1.18
N ILE A 213 -14.61 -21.32 -0.49
CA ILE A 213 -14.52 -19.87 -0.56
C ILE A 213 -13.07 -19.51 -0.89
N LEU A 214 -12.86 -18.93 -2.07
CA LEU A 214 -11.55 -18.46 -2.54
C LEU A 214 -11.51 -16.93 -2.52
N LEU A 215 -10.65 -16.34 -1.72
CA LEU A 215 -10.30 -14.92 -1.81
C LEU A 215 -9.29 -14.77 -2.96
N ALA A 216 -9.80 -14.38 -4.12
CA ALA A 216 -9.00 -14.16 -5.33
C ALA A 216 -8.31 -12.79 -5.35
N GLY A 217 -8.83 -11.84 -4.58
CA GLY A 217 -8.31 -10.48 -4.56
C GLY A 217 -8.48 -9.75 -5.90
N GLN A 218 -7.68 -8.71 -6.09
CA GLN A 218 -7.55 -7.95 -7.34
C GLN A 218 -6.16 -8.22 -7.92
N ALA A 219 -6.08 -9.16 -8.84
CA ALA A 219 -4.83 -9.78 -9.30
C ALA A 219 -4.25 -9.16 -10.59
N GLY A 220 -4.63 -7.92 -10.91
CA GLY A 220 -4.14 -7.22 -12.09
C GLY A 220 -4.84 -7.64 -13.38
N ASN A 221 -4.16 -7.41 -14.51
CA ASN A 221 -4.76 -7.58 -15.85
C ASN A 221 -5.07 -9.03 -16.25
N ALA A 222 -4.46 -10.02 -15.59
CA ALA A 222 -4.65 -11.45 -15.88
C ALA A 222 -5.60 -12.16 -14.88
N THR A 223 -6.36 -11.43 -14.06
CA THR A 223 -7.18 -11.97 -12.96
C THR A 223 -8.01 -13.18 -13.37
N GLY A 224 -8.71 -13.15 -14.51
CA GLY A 224 -9.55 -14.27 -14.96
C GLY A 224 -8.77 -15.54 -15.25
N ASN A 225 -7.61 -15.43 -15.90
CA ASN A 225 -6.75 -16.59 -16.16
C ASN A 225 -6.20 -17.19 -14.85
N ILE A 226 -5.77 -16.33 -13.91
CA ILE A 226 -5.20 -16.76 -12.61
C ILE A 226 -6.25 -17.50 -11.81
N VAL A 227 -7.47 -16.96 -11.72
CA VAL A 227 -8.61 -17.62 -11.06
C VAL A 227 -8.89 -18.99 -11.68
N ALA A 228 -8.93 -19.08 -13.01
CA ALA A 228 -9.15 -20.35 -13.69
C ALA A 228 -8.02 -21.37 -13.42
N ASP A 229 -6.77 -20.91 -13.38
CA ASP A 229 -5.62 -21.76 -13.07
C ASP A 229 -5.66 -22.26 -11.60
N VAL A 230 -6.07 -21.41 -10.66
CA VAL A 230 -6.26 -21.84 -9.26
C VAL A 230 -7.41 -22.82 -9.14
N VAL A 231 -8.58 -22.52 -9.71
CA VAL A 231 -9.76 -23.41 -9.64
C VAL A 231 -9.47 -24.80 -10.22
N LEU A 232 -8.58 -24.90 -11.20
CA LEU A 232 -8.15 -26.18 -11.82
C LEU A 232 -6.89 -26.79 -11.17
N GLY A 233 -6.32 -26.19 -10.14
CA GLY A 233 -5.12 -26.69 -9.48
C GLY A 233 -3.83 -26.57 -10.31
N LYS A 234 -3.83 -25.75 -11.37
CA LYS A 234 -2.61 -25.44 -12.14
C LYS A 234 -1.73 -24.44 -11.38
N SER A 235 -2.33 -23.57 -10.61
CA SER A 235 -1.67 -22.70 -9.64
C SER A 235 -2.15 -23.06 -8.23
N ILE A 236 -1.23 -23.06 -7.27
CA ILE A 236 -1.49 -23.50 -5.89
C ILE A 236 -1.69 -22.25 -5.02
N PRO A 237 -2.91 -22.01 -4.49
CA PRO A 237 -3.14 -20.92 -3.54
C PRO A 237 -2.43 -21.24 -2.22
N SER A 238 -1.65 -20.31 -1.73
CA SER A 238 -0.95 -20.43 -0.46
C SER A 238 -0.87 -19.09 0.27
N GLY A 239 -1.79 -18.19 -0.07
CA GLY A 239 -1.98 -16.92 0.61
C GLY A 239 -2.44 -17.11 2.05
N LYS A 240 -2.06 -16.16 2.91
CA LYS A 240 -2.53 -16.02 4.29
C LYS A 240 -3.04 -14.61 4.49
N LEU A 241 -4.14 -14.44 5.21
CA LEU A 241 -4.73 -13.13 5.50
C LEU A 241 -3.71 -12.22 6.20
N THR A 242 -3.67 -10.98 5.79
CA THR A 242 -2.87 -9.92 6.40
C THR A 242 -3.72 -8.96 7.23
N ASP A 243 -4.98 -9.33 7.41
CA ASP A 243 -5.98 -8.62 8.20
C ASP A 243 -6.83 -9.59 8.99
N THR A 244 -7.31 -9.15 10.15
CA THR A 244 -8.30 -9.87 10.95
C THR A 244 -9.70 -9.56 10.42
N TRP A 245 -10.45 -10.59 10.05
CA TRP A 245 -11.84 -10.48 9.63
C TRP A 245 -12.75 -10.67 10.85
N ALA A 246 -13.46 -9.62 11.24
CA ALA A 246 -14.37 -9.67 12.37
C ALA A 246 -15.61 -10.55 12.09
N ALA A 247 -16.29 -10.98 13.13
CA ALA A 247 -17.59 -11.65 13.02
C ALA A 247 -18.73 -10.64 12.79
N SER A 248 -18.56 -9.39 13.25
CA SER A 248 -19.44 -8.26 12.99
C SER A 248 -18.59 -7.01 12.81
N TYR A 249 -19.05 -6.03 12.02
CA TYR A 249 -18.37 -4.76 11.88
C TYR A 249 -18.16 -4.05 13.23
N GLU A 250 -19.12 -4.17 14.14
CA GLU A 250 -19.07 -3.60 15.48
C GLU A 250 -17.95 -4.17 16.37
N ASP A 251 -17.38 -5.31 15.99
CA ASP A 251 -16.25 -5.91 16.70
C ASP A 251 -14.91 -5.20 16.42
N TYR A 252 -14.84 -4.37 15.38
CA TYR A 252 -13.63 -3.55 15.15
C TYR A 252 -13.57 -2.40 16.16
N PRO A 253 -12.42 -2.15 16.80
CA PRO A 253 -12.29 -1.12 17.83
C PRO A 253 -12.59 0.30 17.32
N SER A 254 -12.34 0.55 16.04
CA SER A 254 -12.60 1.82 15.35
C SER A 254 -14.01 1.94 14.75
N SER A 255 -14.87 0.93 14.87
CA SER A 255 -16.16 0.88 14.16
C SER A 255 -17.11 2.05 14.44
N LYS A 256 -17.07 2.61 15.64
CA LYS A 256 -17.99 3.65 16.07
C LYS A 256 -17.60 5.06 15.67
N ASN A 257 -16.32 5.31 15.55
CA ASN A 257 -15.76 6.65 15.30
C ASN A 257 -15.05 6.79 13.97
N PHE A 258 -14.88 5.70 13.22
CA PHE A 258 -14.18 5.75 11.94
C PHE A 258 -14.92 6.66 10.95
N SER A 259 -14.22 7.70 10.47
CA SER A 259 -14.66 8.55 9.36
C SER A 259 -16.10 9.09 9.57
N HIS A 260 -17.02 8.84 8.65
CA HIS A 260 -18.41 9.30 8.68
C HIS A 260 -19.30 8.61 9.72
N ASN A 261 -18.86 7.54 10.38
CA ASN A 261 -19.71 6.71 11.27
C ASN A 261 -20.25 7.48 12.49
N ASN A 262 -19.49 8.44 13.02
CA ASN A 262 -19.92 9.30 14.13
C ASN A 262 -20.50 10.64 13.69
N GLY A 263 -20.50 10.93 12.37
CA GLY A 263 -20.96 12.19 11.78
C GLY A 263 -19.94 13.34 11.85
N ASP A 264 -18.73 13.09 12.34
CA ASP A 264 -17.61 14.04 12.35
C ASP A 264 -16.46 13.53 11.49
N THR A 265 -16.22 14.17 10.36
CA THR A 265 -15.13 13.87 9.46
C THR A 265 -13.95 14.83 9.62
N ASN A 266 -13.99 15.76 10.58
CA ASN A 266 -12.91 16.70 10.85
C ASN A 266 -11.94 16.22 11.92
N ASP A 267 -12.43 15.45 12.89
CA ASP A 267 -11.63 14.95 14.00
C ASP A 267 -11.79 13.44 14.12
N GLU A 268 -10.71 12.70 13.96
CA GLU A 268 -10.67 11.24 14.12
C GLU A 268 -9.80 10.88 15.34
N TYR A 269 -10.42 10.28 16.37
CA TYR A 269 -9.72 9.87 17.59
C TYR A 269 -9.29 8.42 17.53
N TYR A 270 -8.00 8.15 17.50
CA TYR A 270 -7.43 6.81 17.47
C TYR A 270 -7.47 6.15 18.85
N SER A 271 -8.69 6.00 19.39
CA SER A 271 -8.93 5.41 20.70
C SER A 271 -8.56 3.94 20.81
N ASP A 272 -8.33 3.27 19.70
CA ASP A 272 -7.74 1.94 19.62
C ASP A 272 -6.27 1.90 20.06
N GLY A 273 -5.53 3.02 19.98
CA GLY A 273 -4.13 3.11 20.39
C GLY A 273 -3.28 2.06 19.66
N ILE A 274 -2.57 1.23 20.40
CA ILE A 274 -1.76 0.13 19.84
C ILE A 274 -2.58 -1.11 19.49
N TYR A 275 -3.87 -1.14 19.83
CA TYR A 275 -4.72 -2.32 19.67
C TYR A 275 -5.43 -2.32 18.32
N VAL A 276 -4.66 -2.41 17.23
CA VAL A 276 -5.15 -2.53 15.85
C VAL A 276 -5.11 -3.99 15.41
N GLY A 277 -6.13 -4.46 14.69
CA GLY A 277 -6.21 -5.79 14.13
C GLY A 277 -6.07 -6.90 15.16
N TYR A 278 -5.29 -7.95 14.87
CA TYR A 278 -5.12 -9.10 15.78
C TYR A 278 -4.62 -8.69 17.18
N ARG A 279 -3.88 -7.58 17.31
CA ARG A 279 -3.46 -7.05 18.63
C ARG A 279 -4.66 -6.79 19.51
N TYR A 280 -5.74 -6.22 18.94
CA TYR A 280 -7.01 -6.02 19.63
C TYR A 280 -7.73 -7.35 19.87
N PHE A 281 -8.00 -8.12 18.81
CA PHE A 281 -8.82 -9.33 18.90
C PHE A 281 -8.26 -10.36 19.88
N ASP A 282 -6.93 -10.50 19.94
CA ASP A 282 -6.27 -11.45 20.84
C ASP A 282 -6.19 -10.90 22.28
N THR A 283 -5.94 -9.60 22.47
CA THR A 283 -5.80 -8.99 23.78
C THR A 283 -7.15 -8.86 24.48
N PHE A 284 -8.20 -8.50 23.75
CA PHE A 284 -9.55 -8.33 24.29
C PHE A 284 -10.44 -9.59 24.18
N ASN A 285 -9.85 -10.69 23.70
CA ASN A 285 -10.49 -12.00 23.55
C ASN A 285 -11.78 -11.95 22.68
N VAL A 286 -11.74 -11.13 21.64
CA VAL A 286 -12.80 -11.08 20.62
C VAL A 286 -12.56 -12.19 19.61
N THR A 287 -13.57 -13.00 19.33
CA THR A 287 -13.44 -14.11 18.38
C THR A 287 -13.59 -13.59 16.95
N PRO A 288 -12.55 -13.64 16.11
CA PRO A 288 -12.66 -13.23 14.72
C PRO A 288 -13.41 -14.29 13.89
N ASN A 289 -13.95 -13.87 12.75
CA ASN A 289 -14.44 -14.79 11.73
C ASN A 289 -13.28 -15.55 11.07
N TYR A 290 -12.22 -14.81 10.68
CA TYR A 290 -10.92 -15.34 10.28
C TYR A 290 -9.82 -14.52 10.95
N CYS A 291 -8.87 -15.20 11.58
CA CYS A 291 -7.78 -14.51 12.28
C CYS A 291 -6.67 -14.07 11.31
N PHE A 292 -5.85 -13.12 11.74
CA PHE A 292 -4.63 -12.73 11.04
C PHE A 292 -3.71 -13.93 10.78
N GLY A 293 -3.16 -14.01 9.59
CA GLY A 293 -2.32 -15.11 9.15
C GLY A 293 -3.07 -16.38 8.71
N TYR A 294 -4.42 -16.39 8.80
CA TYR A 294 -5.23 -17.54 8.40
C TYR A 294 -5.23 -17.74 6.87
N GLY A 295 -5.26 -19.00 6.46
CA GLY A 295 -5.45 -19.41 5.07
C GLY A 295 -5.19 -20.89 4.93
N LYS A 296 -6.03 -21.57 4.14
CA LYS A 296 -5.88 -22.98 3.75
C LYS A 296 -5.12 -23.07 2.42
N GLY A 297 -4.67 -24.26 2.08
CA GLY A 297 -4.15 -24.62 0.76
C GLY A 297 -4.87 -25.86 0.22
N TYR A 298 -4.33 -26.45 -0.84
CA TYR A 298 -4.81 -27.75 -1.35
C TYR A 298 -4.16 -28.94 -0.63
N THR A 299 -3.30 -28.66 0.35
CA THR A 299 -2.62 -29.66 1.16
C THR A 299 -2.42 -29.11 2.57
N ASP A 300 -2.16 -30.01 3.53
CA ASP A 300 -1.91 -29.68 4.92
C ASP A 300 -0.43 -29.77 5.26
N PHE A 301 0.00 -29.02 6.27
CA PHE A 301 1.37 -28.96 6.73
C PHE A 301 1.49 -29.23 8.23
N GLU A 302 2.58 -29.85 8.61
CA GLU A 302 3.04 -29.95 9.98
C GLU A 302 4.26 -29.04 10.17
N THR A 303 4.18 -28.14 11.16
CA THR A 303 5.30 -27.28 11.56
C THR A 303 5.81 -27.69 12.92
N GLU A 304 7.11 -28.01 13.01
CA GLU A 304 7.77 -28.41 14.25
C GLU A 304 8.92 -27.44 14.54
N VAL A 305 8.90 -26.81 15.71
CA VAL A 305 10.01 -25.97 16.17
C VAL A 305 11.19 -26.87 16.53
N ARG A 306 12.32 -26.68 15.88
CA ARG A 306 13.55 -27.45 16.11
C ARG A 306 14.41 -26.80 17.18
N ASP A 307 14.54 -25.48 17.15
CA ASP A 307 15.31 -24.74 18.13
C ASP A 307 14.88 -23.27 18.20
N VAL A 308 15.14 -22.65 19.34
CA VAL A 308 15.07 -21.21 19.55
C VAL A 308 16.36 -20.78 20.23
N GLU A 309 17.07 -19.84 19.62
CA GLU A 309 18.25 -19.19 20.19
C GLU A 309 17.94 -17.69 20.33
N ALA A 310 18.50 -17.08 21.39
CA ALA A 310 18.37 -15.64 21.56
C ALA A 310 19.57 -15.08 22.36
N ASP A 311 19.99 -13.91 21.97
CA ASP A 311 21.00 -13.12 22.66
C ASP A 311 20.61 -11.64 22.74
N ALA A 312 21.54 -10.75 23.06
CA ALA A 312 21.30 -9.31 23.12
C ALA A 312 21.08 -8.65 21.75
N LYS A 313 21.33 -9.37 20.66
CA LYS A 313 21.24 -8.84 19.28
C LYS A 313 20.03 -9.40 18.55
N ASN A 314 19.87 -10.73 18.56
CA ASN A 314 18.88 -11.43 17.73
C ASN A 314 18.12 -12.50 18.51
N VAL A 315 16.89 -12.72 18.10
CA VAL A 315 16.09 -13.92 18.37
C VAL A 315 16.04 -14.71 17.08
N THR A 316 16.40 -16.01 17.16
CA THR A 316 16.43 -16.92 16.00
C THR A 316 15.61 -18.15 16.28
N VAL A 317 14.65 -18.43 15.39
CA VAL A 317 13.77 -19.59 15.45
C VAL A 317 14.04 -20.48 14.26
N THR A 318 14.34 -21.77 14.51
CA THR A 318 14.47 -22.78 13.46
C THR A 318 13.29 -23.74 13.53
N ALA A 319 12.54 -23.84 12.46
CA ALA A 319 11.38 -24.72 12.34
C ALA A 319 11.49 -25.63 11.11
N SER A 320 10.95 -26.82 11.21
CA SER A 320 10.78 -27.76 10.09
C SER A 320 9.33 -27.69 9.63
N VAL A 321 9.11 -27.47 8.35
CA VAL A 321 7.80 -27.52 7.70
C VAL A 321 7.74 -28.77 6.83
N LYS A 322 6.69 -29.57 6.98
CA LYS A 322 6.47 -30.78 6.22
C LYS A 322 5.10 -30.77 5.57
N ASN A 323 5.05 -31.04 4.27
CA ASN A 323 3.79 -31.34 3.60
C ASN A 323 3.30 -32.72 4.01
N ILE A 324 2.20 -32.80 4.77
CA ILE A 324 1.61 -34.03 5.29
C ILE A 324 0.46 -34.56 4.43
N GLY A 325 0.09 -33.85 3.36
CA GLY A 325 -0.88 -34.34 2.39
C GLY A 325 -0.27 -35.40 1.47
N ASP A 326 -1.11 -36.03 0.67
CA ASP A 326 -0.75 -37.13 -0.20
C ASP A 326 -0.93 -36.84 -1.70
N THR A 327 -1.50 -35.70 -2.07
CA THR A 327 -1.90 -35.41 -3.46
C THR A 327 -1.25 -34.15 -4.03
N PHE A 328 -1.26 -33.03 -3.31
CA PHE A 328 -0.87 -31.73 -3.84
C PHE A 328 0.42 -31.22 -3.20
N ALA A 329 1.25 -30.59 -4.03
CA ALA A 329 2.32 -29.75 -3.54
C ALA A 329 1.74 -28.46 -2.95
N GLY A 330 2.49 -27.77 -2.10
CA GLY A 330 2.06 -26.52 -1.51
C GLY A 330 3.17 -25.78 -0.79
N LYS A 331 2.85 -24.56 -0.29
CA LYS A 331 3.74 -23.75 0.51
C LYS A 331 3.08 -23.38 1.83
N GLU A 332 3.86 -23.27 2.90
CA GLU A 332 3.38 -22.86 4.21
C GLU A 332 4.19 -21.69 4.75
N VAL A 333 3.54 -20.84 5.56
CA VAL A 333 4.15 -19.69 6.22
C VAL A 333 4.37 -20.02 7.71
N VAL A 334 5.62 -19.97 8.14
CA VAL A 334 5.97 -19.99 9.56
C VAL A 334 5.93 -18.55 10.08
N GLN A 335 5.09 -18.31 11.09
CA GLN A 335 4.95 -17.01 11.73
C GLN A 335 5.49 -17.10 13.16
N VAL A 336 6.38 -16.18 13.52
CA VAL A 336 6.98 -16.08 14.84
C VAL A 336 6.43 -14.85 15.53
N TYR A 337 5.79 -15.04 16.68
CA TYR A 337 5.26 -14.00 17.52
C TYR A 337 6.01 -13.95 18.85
N TYR A 338 5.88 -12.81 19.55
CA TYR A 338 6.33 -12.71 20.94
C TYR A 338 5.23 -12.12 21.82
N SER A 339 5.16 -12.59 23.06
CA SER A 339 4.37 -11.99 24.12
C SER A 339 5.33 -11.30 25.10
N ALA A 340 5.32 -9.98 25.13
CA ALA A 340 6.13 -9.20 26.04
C ALA A 340 5.56 -9.25 27.49
N PRO A 341 6.41 -9.09 28.53
CA PRO A 341 5.94 -9.11 29.92
C PRO A 341 5.05 -7.91 30.22
N ASP A 342 4.04 -8.10 31.07
CA ASP A 342 3.28 -7.02 31.66
C ASP A 342 4.17 -6.27 32.67
N GLY A 343 4.43 -5.01 32.37
CA GLY A 343 5.27 -4.12 33.17
C GLY A 343 4.56 -2.80 33.48
N THR A 344 5.30 -1.70 33.37
CA THR A 344 4.75 -0.35 33.52
C THR A 344 4.03 0.13 32.24
N ILE A 345 4.31 -0.51 31.13
CA ILE A 345 3.73 -0.24 29.82
C ILE A 345 2.82 -1.42 29.46
N GLU A 346 1.55 -1.17 29.11
CA GLU A 346 0.66 -2.22 28.61
C GLU A 346 1.18 -2.82 27.29
N LYS A 347 0.96 -4.11 27.08
CA LYS A 347 1.39 -4.83 25.89
C LYS A 347 0.21 -5.60 25.28
N PRO A 348 0.15 -5.78 23.95
CA PRO A 348 -0.77 -6.75 23.36
C PRO A 348 -0.50 -8.17 23.85
N TYR A 349 -1.46 -9.07 23.67
CA TYR A 349 -1.29 -10.49 23.97
C TYR A 349 -0.07 -11.08 23.24
N GLN A 350 0.08 -10.73 21.99
CA GLN A 350 1.24 -11.08 21.16
C GLN A 350 1.44 -10.09 20.01
N GLU A 351 2.66 -10.06 19.48
CA GLU A 351 3.04 -9.24 18.34
C GLU A 351 3.90 -10.07 17.37
N LEU A 352 3.77 -9.83 16.07
CA LEU A 352 4.56 -10.50 15.04
C LEU A 352 6.01 -10.01 15.10
N GLY A 353 6.96 -10.93 15.32
CA GLY A 353 8.39 -10.65 15.34
C GLY A 353 9.10 -11.02 14.04
N GLY A 354 8.57 -11.99 13.29
CA GLY A 354 9.13 -12.42 12.02
C GLY A 354 8.32 -13.52 11.35
N PHE A 355 8.58 -13.74 10.08
CA PHE A 355 7.93 -14.81 9.31
C PHE A 355 8.81 -15.28 8.17
N GLY A 356 8.54 -16.51 7.69
CA GLY A 356 9.19 -17.09 6.52
C GLY A 356 8.30 -18.09 5.81
N LYS A 357 8.30 -18.06 4.49
CA LYS A 357 7.50 -18.97 3.65
C LYS A 357 8.38 -20.08 3.08
N SER A 358 7.88 -21.32 3.07
CA SER A 358 8.58 -22.45 2.46
C SER A 358 8.66 -22.30 0.93
N ASP A 359 9.57 -23.06 0.33
CA ASP A 359 9.48 -23.36 -1.09
C ASP A 359 8.29 -24.30 -1.37
N LEU A 360 8.03 -24.60 -2.64
CA LEU A 360 6.96 -25.53 -3.01
C LEU A 360 7.37 -26.96 -2.60
N LEU A 361 6.67 -27.51 -1.60
CA LEU A 361 6.94 -28.83 -1.06
C LEU A 361 5.99 -29.87 -1.64
N SER A 362 6.52 -30.93 -2.22
CA SER A 362 5.77 -32.10 -2.68
C SER A 362 5.20 -32.89 -1.49
N PRO A 363 4.19 -33.76 -1.68
CA PRO A 363 3.70 -34.63 -0.64
C PRO A 363 4.82 -35.43 0.08
N GLY A 364 4.86 -35.32 1.40
CA GLY A 364 5.87 -35.91 2.26
C GLY A 364 7.21 -35.17 2.35
N GLU A 365 7.45 -34.17 1.53
CA GLU A 365 8.66 -33.33 1.54
C GLU A 365 8.69 -32.40 2.75
N SER A 366 9.90 -32.12 3.24
CA SER A 366 10.13 -31.23 4.39
C SER A 366 11.22 -30.19 4.05
N GLN A 367 11.10 -29.01 4.65
CA GLN A 367 12.11 -27.97 4.57
C GLN A 367 12.36 -27.36 5.96
N THR A 368 13.60 -27.02 6.25
CA THR A 368 13.94 -26.25 7.45
C THR A 368 13.95 -24.75 7.11
N ILE A 369 13.25 -23.97 7.93
CA ILE A 369 13.21 -22.51 7.82
C ILE A 369 13.77 -21.93 9.10
N THR A 370 14.77 -21.06 8.99
CA THR A 370 15.33 -20.31 10.10
C THR A 370 14.97 -18.84 9.93
N ILE A 371 14.31 -18.26 10.94
CA ILE A 371 13.83 -16.89 10.99
C ILE A 371 14.56 -16.17 12.12
N SER A 372 15.23 -15.06 11.81
CA SER A 372 15.96 -14.25 12.78
C SER A 372 15.52 -12.79 12.71
N PHE A 373 15.28 -12.19 13.88
CA PHE A 373 14.91 -10.77 13.99
C PHE A 373 15.64 -10.12 15.19
N PRO A 374 15.86 -8.77 15.16
CA PRO A 374 16.58 -8.10 16.23
C PRO A 374 15.85 -8.18 17.57
N THR A 375 16.57 -8.51 18.67
CA THR A 375 16.00 -8.53 20.02
C THR A 375 15.38 -7.16 20.41
N ARG A 376 15.98 -6.06 19.92
CA ARG A 376 15.48 -4.70 20.16
C ARG A 376 14.11 -4.42 19.51
N SER A 377 13.69 -5.19 18.49
CA SER A 377 12.38 -5.00 17.87
C SER A 377 11.21 -5.38 18.77
N MET A 378 11.46 -6.10 19.87
CA MET A 378 10.47 -6.39 20.90
C MET A 378 10.31 -5.24 21.93
N ALA A 379 10.97 -4.09 21.75
CA ALA A 379 10.83 -2.94 22.63
C ALA A 379 9.50 -2.23 22.40
N SER A 380 8.92 -1.67 23.46
CA SER A 380 7.75 -0.79 23.41
C SER A 380 8.18 0.64 23.69
N TYR A 381 7.42 1.61 23.20
CA TYR A 381 7.71 3.02 23.43
C TYR A 381 7.14 3.50 24.78
N ASP A 382 7.99 4.05 25.61
CA ASP A 382 7.65 4.67 26.90
C ASP A 382 7.60 6.21 26.73
N GLU A 383 6.39 6.75 26.60
CA GLU A 383 6.17 8.21 26.41
C GLU A 383 6.73 9.05 27.56
N LYS A 384 6.74 8.52 28.80
CA LYS A 384 7.26 9.23 29.98
C LYS A 384 8.77 9.34 29.93
N LYS A 385 9.46 8.38 29.33
CA LYS A 385 10.91 8.37 29.15
C LYS A 385 11.33 8.91 27.78
N ALA A 386 10.40 9.08 26.87
CA ALA A 386 10.64 9.37 25.45
C ALA A 386 11.66 8.38 24.85
N ALA A 387 11.43 7.08 25.05
CA ALA A 387 12.40 6.04 24.73
C ALA A 387 11.76 4.70 24.36
N TRP A 388 12.42 3.95 23.49
CA TRP A 388 12.14 2.54 23.28
C TRP A 388 12.72 1.69 24.40
N VAL A 389 11.92 0.83 25.02
CA VAL A 389 12.26 0.11 26.25
C VAL A 389 11.94 -1.36 26.12
N LEU A 390 12.92 -2.21 26.45
CA LEU A 390 12.70 -3.61 26.77
C LEU A 390 12.52 -3.72 28.28
N GLU A 391 11.30 -4.02 28.73
CA GLU A 391 11.03 -4.13 30.17
C GLU A 391 11.55 -5.45 30.73
N ALA A 392 12.04 -5.44 31.99
CA ALA A 392 12.43 -6.66 32.66
C ALA A 392 11.27 -7.63 32.79
N GLY A 393 11.52 -8.90 32.58
CA GLY A 393 10.51 -9.95 32.64
C GLY A 393 10.76 -11.06 31.66
N THR A 394 9.74 -11.89 31.43
CA THR A 394 9.81 -13.04 30.51
C THR A 394 9.05 -12.72 29.23
N TYR A 395 9.74 -12.80 28.10
CA TYR A 395 9.17 -12.72 26.76
C TYR A 395 8.95 -14.15 26.25
N TYR A 396 7.72 -14.48 25.86
CA TYR A 396 7.43 -15.81 25.30
C TYR A 396 7.49 -15.74 23.77
N ILE A 397 8.36 -16.55 23.18
CA ILE A 397 8.40 -16.74 21.73
C ILE A 397 7.36 -17.79 21.36
N ARG A 398 6.52 -17.46 20.38
CA ARG A 398 5.41 -18.27 19.89
C ARG A 398 5.60 -18.54 18.41
N VAL A 399 5.27 -19.74 17.96
CA VAL A 399 5.39 -20.16 16.55
C VAL A 399 4.09 -20.80 16.10
N GLY A 400 3.65 -20.42 14.92
CA GLY A 400 2.44 -20.98 14.29
C GLY A 400 2.36 -20.59 12.83
N ASN A 401 1.19 -20.78 12.23
CA ASN A 401 0.89 -20.33 10.85
C ASN A 401 -0.28 -19.32 10.78
N SER A 402 -0.74 -18.86 11.95
CA SER A 402 -1.69 -17.76 12.12
C SER A 402 -1.66 -17.27 13.57
N SER A 403 -2.25 -16.11 13.87
CA SER A 403 -2.29 -15.54 15.23
C SER A 403 -3.01 -16.45 16.24
N ARG A 404 -3.90 -17.32 15.79
CA ARG A 404 -4.70 -18.21 16.67
C ARG A 404 -4.20 -19.66 16.71
N THR A 405 -3.11 -19.98 15.99
CA THR A 405 -2.50 -21.32 16.00
C THR A 405 -1.10 -21.34 16.63
N THR A 406 -0.68 -20.23 17.23
CA THR A 406 0.64 -20.13 17.86
C THR A 406 0.77 -21.02 19.08
N LYS A 407 1.98 -21.62 19.24
CA LYS A 407 2.39 -22.39 20.41
C LYS A 407 3.62 -21.75 21.03
N VAL A 408 3.75 -21.84 22.36
CA VAL A 408 4.91 -21.32 23.09
C VAL A 408 6.13 -22.20 22.84
N ALA A 409 7.18 -21.63 22.26
CA ALA A 409 8.41 -22.34 21.91
C ALA A 409 9.55 -22.10 22.91
N ALA A 410 9.67 -20.86 23.43
CA ALA A 410 10.73 -20.50 24.38
C ALA A 410 10.28 -19.35 25.28
N ALA A 411 11.01 -19.21 26.41
CA ALA A 411 10.88 -18.12 27.36
C ALA A 411 12.22 -17.38 27.49
N LEU A 412 12.24 -16.11 27.05
CA LEU A 412 13.41 -15.25 27.10
C LEU A 412 13.35 -14.40 28.36
N ASN A 413 14.35 -14.51 29.22
CA ASN A 413 14.37 -13.83 30.50
C ASN A 413 15.30 -12.60 30.46
N LEU A 414 14.73 -11.42 30.61
CA LEU A 414 15.46 -10.16 30.73
C LEU A 414 15.41 -9.69 32.19
N LYS A 415 16.56 -9.62 32.86
CA LYS A 415 16.62 -9.36 34.32
C LYS A 415 16.46 -7.90 34.70
N GLU A 416 16.85 -6.99 33.82
CA GLU A 416 16.81 -5.54 34.04
C GLU A 416 16.17 -4.86 32.85
N THR A 417 15.34 -3.85 33.07
CA THR A 417 14.77 -3.00 32.03
C THR A 417 15.89 -2.23 31.31
N VAL A 418 15.86 -2.21 29.98
CA VAL A 418 16.88 -1.55 29.14
C VAL A 418 16.21 -0.55 28.19
N VAL A 419 16.75 0.66 28.13
CA VAL A 419 16.45 1.61 27.05
C VAL A 419 17.28 1.19 25.85
N THR A 420 16.63 0.90 24.73
CA THR A 420 17.28 0.52 23.46
C THR A 420 17.58 1.75 22.60
N VAL A 421 16.64 2.69 22.54
CA VAL A 421 16.80 3.98 21.85
C VAL A 421 16.27 5.10 22.73
N GLN A 422 17.09 6.11 22.98
CA GLN A 422 16.69 7.35 23.65
C GLN A 422 16.45 8.44 22.62
N GLY A 423 15.23 8.93 22.54
CA GLY A 423 14.82 10.03 21.66
C GLY A 423 14.09 11.13 22.39
N LYS A 424 13.15 11.78 21.69
CA LYS A 424 12.19 12.78 22.18
C LYS A 424 10.78 12.35 21.80
N ASN A 425 9.77 12.83 22.52
CA ASN A 425 8.40 12.80 22.04
C ASN A 425 8.25 13.85 20.92
N LEU A 426 7.72 13.44 19.78
CA LEU A 426 7.64 14.27 18.56
C LEU A 426 6.19 14.65 18.22
N PHE A 427 5.19 13.95 18.77
CA PHE A 427 3.78 14.10 18.40
C PHE A 427 2.92 14.46 19.62
N PRO A 428 3.19 15.61 20.29
CA PRO A 428 2.40 16.03 21.44
C PRO A 428 0.94 16.26 21.02
N ALA A 429 0.00 15.75 21.80
CA ALA A 429 -1.43 15.92 21.58
C ALA A 429 -2.04 16.77 22.70
N ASP A 430 -2.56 17.96 22.36
CA ASP A 430 -3.32 18.79 23.30
C ASP A 430 -4.67 18.17 23.65
N ASP A 431 -5.26 17.42 22.72
CA ASP A 431 -6.49 16.66 22.85
C ASP A 431 -6.22 15.17 22.55
N ALA A 432 -5.53 14.52 23.50
CA ALA A 432 -5.14 13.12 23.35
C ALA A 432 -6.36 12.19 23.40
N PRO A 433 -6.41 11.14 22.53
CA PRO A 433 -7.49 10.16 22.56
C PRO A 433 -7.51 9.40 23.89
N GLN A 434 -8.72 9.08 24.36
CA GLN A 434 -8.86 8.12 25.45
C GLN A 434 -8.70 6.72 24.88
N GLU A 435 -7.51 6.16 24.97
CA GLU A 435 -7.20 4.86 24.42
C GLU A 435 -7.81 3.70 25.19
N LEU A 436 -8.01 2.58 24.49
CA LEU A 436 -8.37 1.31 25.09
C LEU A 436 -7.28 0.85 26.07
N SER A 437 -7.71 0.24 27.16
CA SER A 437 -6.80 -0.39 28.15
C SER A 437 -7.23 -1.82 28.38
N LYS A 438 -6.25 -2.72 28.45
CA LYS A 438 -6.50 -4.13 28.81
C LYS A 438 -6.69 -4.36 30.32
N ALA A 439 -6.66 -3.33 31.12
CA ALA A 439 -6.83 -3.44 32.57
C ALA A 439 -8.16 -4.13 32.93
N GLY A 440 -8.08 -5.29 33.58
CA GLY A 440 -9.23 -6.11 33.95
C GLY A 440 -9.78 -6.99 32.81
N VAL A 441 -9.14 -7.01 31.66
CA VAL A 441 -9.48 -7.89 30.54
C VAL A 441 -8.74 -9.22 30.65
N THR A 442 -9.42 -10.32 30.37
CA THR A 442 -8.79 -11.65 30.21
C THR A 442 -8.50 -11.86 28.73
N PRO A 443 -7.22 -11.92 28.33
CA PRO A 443 -6.87 -12.09 26.93
C PRO A 443 -7.25 -13.49 26.43
N TYR A 444 -7.18 -13.67 25.11
CA TYR A 444 -7.27 -14.98 24.48
C TYR A 444 -6.25 -15.94 25.11
N SER A 445 -6.66 -17.19 25.25
CA SER A 445 -5.82 -18.31 25.69
C SER A 445 -6.35 -19.59 25.06
N TYR A 446 -5.49 -20.57 24.85
CA TYR A 446 -5.85 -21.90 24.36
C TYR A 446 -5.52 -22.97 25.39
N GLU A 447 -6.16 -24.14 25.25
CA GLU A 447 -5.93 -25.29 26.14
C GLU A 447 -4.46 -25.74 26.05
N GLY A 448 -3.80 -25.87 27.18
CA GLY A 448 -2.38 -26.25 27.28
C GLY A 448 -1.39 -25.09 27.26
N GLU A 449 -1.82 -23.84 27.08
CA GLU A 449 -0.90 -22.69 27.03
C GLU A 449 -0.10 -22.50 28.34
N ALA A 450 -0.74 -22.73 29.48
CA ALA A 450 -0.09 -22.60 30.78
C ALA A 450 1.01 -23.67 30.97
N GLU A 451 0.75 -24.89 30.54
CA GLU A 451 1.69 -26.01 30.56
C GLU A 451 2.87 -25.76 29.61
N GLU A 452 2.60 -25.24 28.39
CA GLU A 452 3.63 -24.85 27.43
C GLU A 452 4.53 -23.73 27.99
N LYS A 453 3.96 -22.69 28.60
CA LYS A 453 4.73 -21.62 29.28
C LYS A 453 5.62 -22.17 30.40
N ALA A 454 5.10 -23.11 31.18
CA ALA A 454 5.87 -23.74 32.28
C ALA A 454 6.99 -24.67 31.78
N ALA A 455 6.81 -25.34 30.63
CA ALA A 455 7.76 -26.24 30.02
C ALA A 455 8.73 -25.55 29.04
N ALA A 456 8.52 -24.30 28.70
CA ALA A 456 9.27 -23.59 27.68
C ALA A 456 10.77 -23.53 27.97
N LYS A 457 11.60 -23.69 26.92
CA LYS A 457 13.07 -23.54 26.98
C LYS A 457 13.41 -22.16 27.52
N GLN A 458 14.14 -22.14 28.65
CA GLN A 458 14.55 -20.87 29.31
C GLN A 458 15.84 -20.35 28.69
N ILE A 459 15.87 -19.10 28.27
CA ILE A 459 17.01 -18.41 27.66
C ILE A 459 17.20 -17.07 28.37
N ASP A 460 18.36 -16.88 29.01
CA ASP A 460 18.70 -15.61 29.68
C ASP A 460 19.29 -14.61 28.66
N ILE A 461 18.68 -13.43 28.54
CA ILE A 461 19.18 -12.31 27.74
C ILE A 461 20.07 -11.42 28.62
N CYS A 462 21.28 -11.13 28.13
CA CYS A 462 22.22 -10.25 28.82
C CYS A 462 21.78 -8.77 28.71
N SER A 463 21.06 -8.26 29.69
CA SER A 463 20.59 -6.86 29.70
C SER A 463 21.73 -5.83 29.47
N LYS A 464 22.91 -6.07 30.09
CA LYS A 464 24.09 -5.19 29.94
C LYS A 464 24.77 -5.25 28.58
N CYS A 465 24.45 -6.26 27.77
CA CYS A 465 25.00 -6.44 26.42
C CYS A 465 24.18 -5.69 25.37
N ILE A 466 22.95 -5.27 25.71
CA ILE A 466 22.10 -4.44 24.84
C ILE A 466 22.60 -3.00 24.92
N LYS A 467 22.94 -2.43 23.76
CA LYS A 467 23.41 -1.06 23.69
C LYS A 467 22.23 -0.10 23.58
N THR A 468 22.33 1.01 24.28
CA THR A 468 21.43 2.16 24.12
C THR A 468 21.97 3.05 23.02
N GLU A 469 21.15 3.35 22.04
CA GLU A 469 21.38 4.39 21.03
C GLU A 469 20.73 5.68 21.51
N THR A 470 21.38 6.83 21.28
CA THR A 470 20.81 8.15 21.57
C THR A 470 20.69 8.93 20.28
N VAL A 471 19.50 9.38 19.96
CA VAL A 471 19.24 10.14 18.75
C VAL A 471 19.79 11.56 18.92
N VAL A 472 20.47 12.05 17.89
CA VAL A 472 20.92 13.45 17.79
C VAL A 472 20.04 14.13 16.75
N TYR A 473 19.26 15.10 17.20
CA TYR A 473 18.37 15.84 16.33
C TYR A 473 19.08 17.04 15.67
N SER A 474 18.80 17.22 14.38
CA SER A 474 19.36 18.31 13.59
C SER A 474 18.84 19.68 14.04
N GLU A 475 19.68 20.69 13.94
CA GLU A 475 19.27 22.09 14.09
C GLU A 475 18.88 22.68 12.74
N THR A 476 18.24 23.87 12.75
CA THR A 476 17.91 24.59 11.51
C THR A 476 19.19 24.79 10.68
N PRO A 477 19.21 24.39 9.39
CA PRO A 477 20.41 24.45 8.58
C PRO A 477 20.93 25.89 8.40
N GLU A 478 22.24 26.08 8.58
CA GLU A 478 22.89 27.33 8.22
C GLU A 478 22.97 27.49 6.68
N ALA A 479 23.09 28.74 6.23
CA ALA A 479 23.32 29.03 4.83
C ALA A 479 24.59 28.35 4.31
N PHE A 480 24.55 27.78 3.11
CA PHE A 480 25.74 27.19 2.50
C PHE A 480 26.78 28.28 2.22
N PRO A 481 28.07 27.99 2.46
CA PRO A 481 29.14 28.92 2.13
C PRO A 481 29.09 29.31 0.63
N ALA A 482 29.17 30.60 0.33
CA ALA A 482 29.12 31.07 -1.05
C ALA A 482 30.36 30.56 -1.84
N TYR A 483 30.12 29.99 -3.01
CA TYR A 483 31.20 29.60 -3.95
C TYR A 483 31.52 30.75 -4.86
N GLU A 484 32.73 31.31 -4.73
CA GLU A 484 33.24 32.45 -5.49
C GLU A 484 34.00 32.00 -6.75
N GLY A 485 33.48 31.06 -7.52
CA GLY A 485 34.10 30.55 -8.72
C GLY A 485 33.31 30.81 -10.00
N GLU A 486 33.71 30.16 -11.08
CA GLU A 486 32.92 30.12 -12.31
C GLU A 486 31.55 29.46 -12.07
N LYS A 487 30.60 29.72 -12.96
CA LYS A 487 29.26 29.13 -12.94
C LYS A 487 29.40 27.60 -13.03
N LEU A 488 28.94 26.89 -12.00
CA LEU A 488 29.00 25.44 -11.91
C LEU A 488 27.84 24.76 -12.65
N THR A 489 28.13 23.58 -13.19
CA THR A 489 27.19 22.72 -13.91
C THR A 489 27.08 21.33 -13.24
N ALA A 490 26.08 20.56 -13.64
CA ALA A 490 25.95 19.15 -13.25
C ALA A 490 27.23 18.34 -13.57
N ALA A 491 27.87 18.60 -14.71
CA ALA A 491 29.13 17.95 -15.10
C ALA A 491 30.29 18.28 -14.16
N ASP A 492 30.37 19.51 -13.64
CA ASP A 492 31.38 19.88 -12.66
C ASP A 492 31.20 19.12 -11.33
N VAL A 493 29.93 18.93 -10.90
CA VAL A 493 29.62 18.15 -9.71
C VAL A 493 29.93 16.66 -9.94
N LYS A 494 29.48 16.09 -11.06
CA LYS A 494 29.66 14.67 -11.38
C LYS A 494 31.14 14.32 -11.58
N SER A 495 31.97 15.24 -12.12
CA SER A 495 33.41 15.04 -12.23
C SER A 495 34.19 15.24 -10.94
N GLY A 496 33.56 15.70 -9.86
CA GLY A 496 34.19 16.01 -8.57
C GLY A 496 35.01 17.32 -8.58
N LYS A 497 34.87 18.18 -9.59
CA LYS A 497 35.48 19.51 -9.64
C LYS A 497 34.93 20.44 -8.57
N ALA A 498 33.64 20.28 -8.23
CA ALA A 498 32.91 21.01 -7.19
C ALA A 498 31.93 20.09 -6.46
N THR A 499 31.49 20.50 -5.29
CA THR A 499 30.44 19.80 -4.58
C THR A 499 29.06 20.27 -5.03
N LEU A 500 28.01 19.45 -4.79
CA LEU A 500 26.64 19.88 -5.05
C LEU A 500 26.24 21.09 -4.17
N LYS A 501 26.79 21.21 -2.94
CA LYS A 501 26.57 22.39 -2.08
C LYS A 501 27.16 23.66 -2.71
N ASP A 502 28.32 23.59 -3.36
CA ASP A 502 28.88 24.70 -4.08
C ASP A 502 27.96 25.17 -5.23
N LEU A 503 27.41 24.21 -6.00
CA LEU A 503 26.46 24.52 -7.06
C LEU A 503 25.18 25.18 -6.51
N VAL A 504 24.59 24.60 -5.47
CA VAL A 504 23.36 25.13 -4.83
C VAL A 504 23.60 26.53 -4.25
N SER A 505 24.79 26.81 -3.70
CA SER A 505 25.14 28.14 -3.16
C SER A 505 25.16 29.23 -4.23
N GLN A 506 25.24 28.86 -5.51
CA GLN A 506 25.18 29.80 -6.65
C GLN A 506 23.77 30.00 -7.21
N LEU A 507 22.77 29.21 -6.76
CA LEU A 507 21.39 29.35 -7.22
C LEU A 507 20.76 30.58 -6.58
N THR A 508 19.94 31.30 -7.36
CA THR A 508 19.09 32.37 -6.83
C THR A 508 17.95 31.78 -6.01
N VAL A 509 17.28 32.63 -5.23
CA VAL A 509 16.08 32.22 -4.44
C VAL A 509 14.97 31.72 -5.36
N GLU A 510 14.78 32.38 -6.52
CA GLU A 510 13.78 32.02 -7.54
C GLU A 510 14.11 30.66 -8.18
N GLU A 511 15.39 30.39 -8.48
CA GLU A 511 15.83 29.08 -9.00
C GLU A 511 15.60 27.96 -7.97
N MET A 512 15.95 28.20 -6.70
CA MET A 512 15.70 27.23 -5.63
C MET A 512 14.23 27.01 -5.36
N ALA A 513 13.42 28.08 -5.37
CA ALA A 513 11.96 27.97 -5.24
C ALA A 513 11.35 27.15 -6.40
N ALA A 514 11.88 27.26 -7.61
CA ALA A 514 11.47 26.44 -8.73
C ALA A 514 11.94 24.97 -8.58
N VAL A 515 13.14 24.72 -8.05
CA VAL A 515 13.61 23.36 -7.75
C VAL A 515 12.71 22.67 -6.70
N CYS A 516 12.22 23.42 -5.72
CA CYS A 516 11.32 22.92 -4.66
C CYS A 516 9.84 22.80 -5.09
N ASN A 517 9.55 22.96 -6.38
CA ASN A 517 8.21 22.83 -6.94
C ASN A 517 8.20 21.98 -8.20
N GLY A 518 7.10 21.25 -8.40
CA GLY A 518 6.79 20.64 -9.68
C GLY A 518 6.53 21.67 -10.79
N THR A 519 6.17 21.20 -11.96
CA THR A 519 6.07 22.03 -13.18
C THR A 519 4.66 22.35 -13.63
N ALA A 520 3.61 21.79 -12.99
CA ALA A 520 2.23 22.08 -13.34
C ALA A 520 1.85 23.51 -12.94
N ASP A 521 1.26 24.28 -13.85
CA ASP A 521 0.79 25.65 -13.60
C ASP A 521 -0.67 25.68 -13.08
N GLY A 522 -1.05 24.73 -12.24
CA GLY A 522 -2.35 24.73 -11.54
C GLY A 522 -3.25 23.54 -11.78
N LEU A 523 -4.09 23.29 -10.77
CA LEU A 523 -5.18 22.34 -10.84
C LEU A 523 -6.26 22.85 -11.79
N GLY A 524 -6.37 22.31 -13.00
CA GLY A 524 -7.55 22.54 -13.82
C GLY A 524 -7.37 23.06 -15.22
N GLN A 525 -6.17 23.28 -15.73
CA GLN A 525 -6.04 23.62 -17.15
C GLN A 525 -5.41 22.53 -18.01
N GLU A 526 -4.47 21.74 -17.57
CA GLU A 526 -3.88 20.64 -18.35
C GLU A 526 -3.28 19.49 -17.50
N GLY A 527 -3.71 19.27 -16.25
CA GLY A 527 -3.02 18.22 -15.51
C GLY A 527 -3.41 17.90 -14.09
N PHE A 528 -4.70 17.79 -13.78
CA PHE A 528 -5.11 17.46 -12.40
C PHE A 528 -4.65 16.06 -11.95
N ILE A 529 -4.68 15.07 -12.81
CA ILE A 529 -4.12 13.73 -12.55
C ILE A 529 -3.65 13.17 -13.90
N GLY A 530 -2.33 13.03 -14.07
CA GLY A 530 -1.77 12.23 -15.14
C GLY A 530 -1.52 12.92 -16.48
N SER A 531 -1.24 14.23 -16.54
CA SER A 531 -0.80 14.89 -17.76
C SER A 531 0.18 16.05 -17.52
N SER A 532 0.93 16.03 -16.45
CA SER A 532 1.88 17.08 -16.13
C SER A 532 3.29 16.86 -16.69
N SER A 533 3.50 15.84 -17.51
CA SER A 533 4.77 15.59 -18.22
C SER A 533 4.60 15.67 -19.73
N ASP A 534 5.38 16.53 -20.38
CA ASP A 534 5.45 16.63 -21.83
C ASP A 534 6.15 15.44 -22.50
N MET A 535 6.93 14.65 -21.74
CA MET A 535 7.73 13.55 -22.27
C MET A 535 7.09 12.17 -22.06
N ALA A 536 6.27 12.02 -21.00
CA ALA A 536 5.54 10.81 -20.69
C ALA A 536 4.07 11.15 -20.38
N PRO A 537 3.22 11.32 -21.38
CA PRO A 537 1.82 11.67 -21.21
C PRO A 537 1.11 10.71 -20.24
N GLY A 538 0.38 11.27 -19.28
CA GLY A 538 -0.24 10.51 -18.19
C GLY A 538 0.62 10.36 -16.94
N ALA A 539 1.89 10.74 -16.96
CA ALA A 539 2.70 10.81 -15.75
C ALA A 539 2.18 11.90 -14.80
N ALA A 540 2.36 11.69 -13.50
CA ALA A 540 1.78 12.54 -12.47
C ALA A 540 2.47 13.90 -12.35
N GLY A 541 3.75 14.02 -12.69
CA GLY A 541 4.49 15.27 -12.64
C GLY A 541 5.95 15.16 -12.99
N ASP A 542 6.59 16.31 -13.08
CA ASP A 542 8.03 16.46 -13.32
C ASP A 542 8.67 17.38 -12.29
N THR A 543 9.95 17.17 -11.99
CA THR A 543 10.79 18.20 -11.39
C THR A 543 11.12 19.26 -12.45
N THR A 544 11.61 20.43 -12.00
CA THR A 544 11.86 21.55 -12.92
C THR A 544 12.98 21.29 -13.93
N SER A 545 12.79 21.76 -15.17
CA SER A 545 13.81 21.79 -16.24
C SER A 545 14.50 23.14 -16.42
N ILE A 546 14.19 24.16 -15.58
CA ILE A 546 14.71 25.53 -15.76
C ILE A 546 16.24 25.61 -15.70
N LEU A 547 16.89 24.66 -15.03
CA LEU A 547 18.35 24.60 -14.90
C LEU A 547 19.03 23.79 -16.02
N LEU A 548 18.28 23.29 -17.01
CA LEU A 548 18.83 22.44 -18.07
C LEU A 548 19.81 23.19 -18.99
N GLU A 549 19.39 24.32 -19.56
CA GLU A 549 20.21 25.07 -20.51
C GLU A 549 21.47 25.65 -19.85
N ASP A 550 21.30 26.17 -18.63
CA ASP A 550 22.34 26.93 -17.95
C ASP A 550 23.30 26.08 -17.13
N ARG A 551 22.82 24.96 -16.59
CA ARG A 551 23.55 24.13 -15.62
C ARG A 551 23.64 22.64 -15.99
N GLY A 552 22.94 22.21 -17.05
CA GLY A 552 22.91 20.81 -17.48
C GLY A 552 22.18 19.90 -16.47
N ILE A 553 21.22 20.46 -15.72
CA ILE A 553 20.41 19.71 -14.76
C ILE A 553 19.07 19.37 -15.43
N TYR A 554 18.88 18.06 -15.67
CA TYR A 554 17.64 17.53 -16.26
C TYR A 554 16.51 17.49 -15.23
N ASN A 555 15.26 17.46 -15.71
CA ASN A 555 14.11 17.11 -14.89
C ASN A 555 14.01 15.59 -14.72
N THR A 556 13.23 15.15 -13.73
CA THR A 556 12.86 13.74 -13.52
C THR A 556 11.35 13.61 -13.62
N ILE A 557 10.89 12.49 -14.17
CA ILE A 557 9.49 12.18 -14.39
C ILE A 557 8.99 11.30 -13.24
N LEU A 558 7.83 11.66 -12.67
CA LEU A 558 7.16 10.94 -11.60
C LEU A 558 5.85 10.35 -12.12
N ALA A 559 5.66 9.04 -11.99
CA ALA A 559 4.43 8.37 -12.42
C ALA A 559 3.69 7.72 -11.26
N ASP A 560 2.37 7.81 -11.28
CA ASP A 560 1.48 7.22 -10.30
C ASP A 560 1.12 5.77 -10.66
N GLY A 561 0.33 5.12 -9.82
CA GLY A 561 -0.22 3.79 -10.02
C GLY A 561 0.35 2.73 -9.07
N PRO A 562 -0.15 2.59 -7.83
CA PRO A 562 0.39 1.63 -6.85
C PRO A 562 0.19 0.15 -7.23
N ALA A 563 -0.51 -0.15 -8.32
CA ALA A 563 -0.63 -1.51 -8.88
C ALA A 563 -0.02 -1.62 -10.29
N GLY A 564 0.97 -0.80 -10.63
CA GLY A 564 1.63 -0.67 -11.93
C GLY A 564 1.59 0.77 -12.45
N LEU A 565 2.42 1.13 -13.43
CA LEU A 565 2.48 2.52 -13.92
C LEU A 565 1.15 2.97 -14.52
N ARG A 566 0.72 4.17 -14.16
CA ARG A 566 -0.45 4.84 -14.73
C ARG A 566 0.01 5.89 -15.74
N LEU A 567 -0.04 5.56 -17.03
CA LEU A 567 0.26 6.45 -18.15
C LEU A 567 -0.94 6.50 -19.10
N ILE A 568 -1.01 7.52 -19.98
CA ILE A 568 -1.97 7.52 -21.09
C ILE A 568 -1.52 6.47 -22.10
N PRO A 569 -2.26 5.38 -22.31
CA PRO A 569 -1.77 4.22 -23.06
C PRO A 569 -1.65 4.46 -24.56
N HIS A 570 -2.40 5.42 -25.13
CA HIS A 570 -2.37 5.82 -26.52
C HIS A 570 -2.56 7.34 -26.64
N PHE A 571 -1.68 8.00 -27.39
CA PHE A 571 -1.77 9.43 -27.66
C PHE A 571 -1.24 9.75 -29.06
N VAL A 572 -1.62 10.91 -29.55
CA VAL A 572 -1.25 11.40 -30.90
C VAL A 572 -0.48 12.72 -30.76
N VAL A 573 0.58 12.84 -31.56
CA VAL A 573 1.39 14.05 -31.63
C VAL A 573 1.29 14.62 -33.05
N ASP A 574 1.06 15.91 -33.18
CA ASP A 574 0.97 16.59 -34.48
C ASP A 574 2.33 16.76 -35.18
N ALA A 575 2.34 17.34 -36.38
CA ALA A 575 3.55 17.57 -37.16
C ALA A 575 4.57 18.51 -36.47
N ASP A 576 4.10 19.37 -35.56
CA ASP A 576 4.94 20.31 -34.79
C ASP A 576 5.49 19.69 -33.49
N GLY A 577 5.11 18.45 -33.18
CA GLY A 577 5.56 17.71 -31.97
C GLY A 577 4.72 18.01 -30.74
N LYS A 578 3.50 18.54 -30.90
CA LYS A 578 2.58 18.83 -29.81
C LYS A 578 1.52 17.73 -29.69
N MET A 579 1.21 17.34 -28.45
CA MET A 579 0.12 16.38 -28.19
C MET A 579 -1.22 16.93 -28.64
N VAL A 580 -1.99 16.10 -29.32
CA VAL A 580 -3.34 16.42 -29.81
C VAL A 580 -4.36 16.07 -28.74
N SER A 581 -5.12 17.08 -28.27
CA SER A 581 -6.24 16.91 -27.33
C SER A 581 -7.54 16.61 -28.09
N SER A 582 -8.42 15.80 -27.52
CA SER A 582 -9.78 15.60 -28.00
C SER A 582 -10.67 16.87 -27.83
N GLY A 583 -10.18 17.84 -27.08
CA GLY A 583 -10.94 19.01 -26.66
C GLY A 583 -11.72 18.84 -25.36
N ASN A 584 -11.63 17.66 -24.75
CA ASN A 584 -12.13 17.37 -23.43
C ASN A 584 -11.00 16.83 -22.53
N PRO A 585 -10.34 17.71 -21.75
CA PRO A 585 -9.19 17.32 -20.93
C PRO A 585 -9.47 16.16 -19.94
N LEU A 586 -10.72 16.09 -19.45
CA LEU A 586 -11.12 15.03 -18.53
C LEU A 586 -11.21 13.65 -19.23
N GLU A 587 -11.76 13.64 -20.44
CA GLU A 587 -11.84 12.41 -21.25
C GLU A 587 -10.46 11.99 -21.77
N ASP A 588 -9.61 12.95 -22.11
CA ASP A 588 -8.22 12.71 -22.49
C ASP A 588 -7.43 12.07 -21.33
N ALA A 589 -7.59 12.59 -20.11
CA ALA A 589 -6.95 12.06 -18.90
C ALA A 589 -7.39 10.59 -18.57
N PHE A 590 -8.63 10.23 -18.90
CA PHE A 590 -9.17 8.87 -18.72
C PHE A 590 -9.10 8.00 -19.96
N ASN A 591 -8.47 8.48 -21.04
CA ASN A 591 -8.29 7.75 -22.31
C ASN A 591 -9.60 7.18 -22.90
N LYS A 592 -10.66 7.98 -22.85
CA LYS A 592 -12.00 7.56 -23.31
C LYS A 592 -12.35 7.99 -24.74
N ASN A 593 -11.46 8.77 -25.39
CA ASN A 593 -11.70 9.33 -26.72
C ASN A 593 -10.85 8.68 -27.80
N GLU A 594 -11.45 8.43 -28.96
CA GLU A 594 -10.71 8.19 -30.20
C GLU A 594 -10.22 9.56 -30.74
N ILE A 595 -8.88 9.73 -30.75
CA ILE A 595 -8.25 10.94 -31.28
C ILE A 595 -7.98 10.74 -32.77
N GLU A 596 -8.51 11.63 -33.63
CA GLU A 596 -8.17 11.63 -35.05
C GLU A 596 -6.70 12.03 -35.25
N VAL A 597 -5.96 11.23 -36.02
CA VAL A 597 -4.56 11.54 -36.36
C VAL A 597 -4.53 12.64 -37.41
N PRO A 598 -4.02 13.85 -37.11
CA PRO A 598 -3.93 14.92 -38.07
C PRO A 598 -2.90 14.60 -39.17
N GLU A 599 -2.94 15.33 -40.28
CA GLU A 599 -1.97 15.16 -41.38
C GLU A 599 -0.53 15.40 -40.87
N GLY A 600 0.34 14.42 -41.02
CA GLY A 600 1.72 14.43 -40.50
C GLY A 600 1.85 14.08 -39.04
N GLY A 601 0.75 13.75 -38.36
CA GLY A 601 0.75 13.28 -36.98
C GLY A 601 1.35 11.88 -36.80
N THR A 602 1.73 11.59 -35.58
CA THR A 602 2.31 10.28 -35.16
C THR A 602 1.57 9.75 -33.95
N GLU A 603 1.18 8.49 -33.99
CA GLU A 603 0.60 7.77 -32.86
C GLU A 603 1.71 7.18 -31.98
N TYR A 604 1.46 7.20 -30.69
CA TYR A 604 2.34 6.62 -29.67
C TYR A 604 1.56 5.73 -28.73
N PHE A 605 2.21 4.65 -28.25
CA PHE A 605 1.63 3.61 -27.40
C PHE A 605 2.55 3.32 -26.22
N GLN A 606 1.99 3.32 -24.99
CA GLN A 606 2.72 3.05 -23.73
C GLN A 606 1.85 2.27 -22.74
N TYR A 607 1.46 1.05 -23.15
CA TYR A 607 0.66 0.18 -22.30
C TYR A 607 1.50 -0.38 -21.15
N CYS A 608 0.96 -0.28 -19.93
CA CYS A 608 1.58 -0.76 -18.71
C CYS A 608 0.89 -2.02 -18.19
N THR A 609 1.58 -2.77 -17.33
CA THR A 609 1.09 -4.00 -16.73
C THR A 609 0.45 -3.70 -15.38
N ALA A 610 -0.80 -4.12 -15.17
CA ALA A 610 -1.36 -4.13 -13.84
C ALA A 610 -0.88 -5.40 -13.11
N ILE A 611 -0.12 -5.19 -12.04
CA ILE A 611 0.28 -6.23 -11.08
C ILE A 611 -0.82 -6.43 -10.02
N PRO A 612 -0.78 -7.49 -9.19
CA PRO A 612 -1.69 -7.60 -8.06
C PRO A 612 -1.60 -6.38 -7.12
N VAL A 613 -2.73 -5.95 -6.58
CA VAL A 613 -2.74 -4.85 -5.61
C VAL A 613 -1.99 -5.19 -4.33
N ALA A 614 -1.51 -4.17 -3.60
CA ALA A 614 -0.67 -4.35 -2.42
C ALA A 614 -1.30 -5.26 -1.35
N ALA A 615 -2.60 -5.12 -1.07
CA ALA A 615 -3.32 -6.00 -0.15
C ALA A 615 -3.26 -7.49 -0.55
N LEU A 616 -3.30 -7.79 -1.86
CA LEU A 616 -3.16 -9.16 -2.36
C LEU A 616 -1.70 -9.63 -2.37
N LEU A 617 -0.76 -8.76 -2.76
CA LEU A 617 0.67 -9.07 -2.70
C LEU A 617 1.12 -9.46 -1.30
N ALA A 618 0.67 -8.72 -0.28
CA ALA A 618 0.99 -8.99 1.11
C ALA A 618 0.51 -10.38 1.57
N GLN A 619 -0.66 -10.84 1.10
CA GLN A 619 -1.18 -12.17 1.40
C GLN A 619 -0.27 -13.30 0.90
N SER A 620 0.65 -13.02 -0.03
CA SER A 620 1.67 -14.01 -0.41
C SER A 620 2.61 -14.37 0.75
N TRP A 621 2.88 -13.45 1.68
CA TRP A 621 3.94 -13.55 2.71
C TRP A 621 5.32 -13.91 2.10
N ASN A 622 5.52 -13.56 0.83
CA ASN A 622 6.69 -13.93 0.03
C ASN A 622 7.39 -12.69 -0.52
N MET A 623 8.42 -12.23 0.17
CA MET A 623 9.15 -11.02 -0.17
C MET A 623 9.86 -11.12 -1.53
N ASP A 624 10.29 -12.32 -1.94
CA ASP A 624 10.89 -12.53 -3.26
C ASP A 624 9.87 -12.39 -4.40
N LEU A 625 8.61 -12.80 -4.16
CA LEU A 625 7.52 -12.61 -5.11
C LEU A 625 7.21 -11.10 -5.27
N ILE A 626 7.08 -10.38 -4.16
CA ILE A 626 6.82 -8.93 -4.18
C ILE A 626 7.96 -8.20 -4.90
N ARG A 627 9.21 -8.55 -4.61
CA ARG A 627 10.37 -8.00 -5.31
C ARG A 627 10.34 -8.22 -6.82
N LYS A 628 9.86 -9.39 -7.28
CA LYS A 628 9.67 -9.67 -8.72
C LYS A 628 8.56 -8.81 -9.34
N CYS A 629 7.50 -8.50 -8.59
CA CYS A 629 6.47 -7.57 -9.05
C CYS A 629 7.02 -6.15 -9.19
N GLY A 630 7.85 -5.70 -8.24
CA GLY A 630 8.59 -4.44 -8.35
C GLY A 630 9.54 -4.41 -9.56
N ASP A 631 10.24 -5.52 -9.88
CA ASP A 631 11.10 -5.65 -11.07
C ASP A 631 10.29 -5.48 -12.39
N ILE A 632 9.05 -5.98 -12.45
CA ILE A 632 8.15 -5.75 -13.59
C ILE A 632 7.93 -4.24 -13.81
N VAL A 633 7.58 -3.53 -12.75
CA VAL A 633 7.36 -2.07 -12.80
C VAL A 633 8.65 -1.34 -13.14
N GLY A 634 9.77 -1.73 -12.53
CA GLY A 634 11.09 -1.14 -12.80
C GLY A 634 11.50 -1.21 -14.28
N LYS A 635 11.26 -2.34 -14.97
CA LYS A 635 11.48 -2.50 -16.40
C LYS A 635 10.61 -1.56 -17.24
N GLU A 636 9.36 -1.32 -16.83
CA GLU A 636 8.47 -0.37 -17.50
C GLU A 636 8.91 1.07 -17.25
N MET A 637 9.40 1.38 -16.06
CA MET A 637 10.01 2.69 -15.75
C MET A 637 11.23 2.97 -16.64
N GLU A 638 12.10 2.00 -16.84
CA GLU A 638 13.22 2.13 -17.78
C GLU A 638 12.76 2.39 -19.22
N GLU A 639 11.76 1.61 -19.71
CA GLU A 639 11.25 1.75 -21.08
C GLU A 639 10.62 3.12 -21.31
N PHE A 640 9.85 3.64 -20.33
CA PHE A 640 9.14 4.91 -20.46
C PHE A 640 9.86 6.09 -19.81
N HIS A 641 11.08 5.89 -19.36
CA HIS A 641 11.96 6.92 -18.78
C HIS A 641 11.40 7.59 -17.53
N ILE A 642 10.72 6.81 -16.69
CA ILE A 642 10.19 7.26 -15.41
C ILE A 642 11.24 7.09 -14.32
N SER A 643 11.58 8.16 -13.60
CA SER A 643 12.59 8.10 -12.52
C SER A 643 12.02 7.74 -11.16
N VAL A 644 10.80 8.18 -10.85
CA VAL A 644 10.16 7.93 -9.55
C VAL A 644 8.77 7.34 -9.74
N TRP A 645 8.54 6.19 -9.15
CA TRP A 645 7.21 5.59 -9.00
C TRP A 645 6.57 6.06 -7.69
N LEU A 646 5.36 6.66 -7.77
CA LEU A 646 4.63 7.18 -6.60
C LEU A 646 3.91 6.04 -5.86
N ALA A 647 4.69 5.09 -5.43
CA ALA A 647 4.32 3.88 -4.69
C ALA A 647 5.57 3.29 -4.01
N PRO A 648 5.40 2.27 -3.14
CA PRO A 648 4.15 1.69 -2.68
C PRO A 648 3.40 2.55 -1.65
N GLY A 649 2.06 2.41 -1.61
CA GLY A 649 1.25 2.81 -0.47
C GLY A 649 1.42 1.82 0.67
N MET A 650 1.50 2.29 1.94
CA MET A 650 1.81 1.39 3.05
C MET A 650 1.19 1.78 4.40
N ASN A 651 0.12 2.58 4.39
CA ASN A 651 -0.59 2.90 5.60
C ASN A 651 -1.23 1.64 6.22
N ILE A 652 -1.52 1.70 7.51
CA ILE A 652 -2.08 0.57 8.25
C ILE A 652 -3.57 0.39 7.93
N HIS A 653 -4.02 -0.84 7.74
CA HIS A 653 -5.44 -1.19 7.66
C HIS A 653 -6.09 -1.08 9.05
N ARG A 654 -6.40 0.16 9.47
CA ARG A 654 -7.01 0.43 10.77
C ARG A 654 -8.49 0.04 10.81
N ASN A 655 -9.20 0.28 9.70
CA ASN A 655 -10.63 -0.03 9.54
C ASN A 655 -10.92 -0.60 8.15
N PRO A 656 -11.78 -1.64 8.03
CA PRO A 656 -12.09 -2.27 6.75
C PRO A 656 -12.83 -1.36 5.75
N LEU A 657 -13.37 -0.24 6.20
CA LEU A 657 -14.09 0.70 5.34
C LEU A 657 -13.19 1.73 4.66
N CYS A 658 -11.91 1.87 5.04
CA CYS A 658 -11.01 2.80 4.36
C CYS A 658 -10.93 2.48 2.87
N GLY A 659 -11.22 3.48 2.03
CA GLY A 659 -11.32 3.32 0.58
C GLY A 659 -10.04 2.86 -0.09
N ARG A 660 -8.87 3.24 0.43
CA ARG A 660 -7.55 2.94 -0.14
C ARG A 660 -6.84 1.73 0.44
N ASN A 661 -7.48 0.93 1.31
CA ASN A 661 -6.85 -0.30 1.82
C ASN A 661 -6.38 -1.25 0.71
N PHE A 662 -6.95 -1.21 -0.49
CA PHE A 662 -6.52 -2.06 -1.62
C PHE A 662 -5.04 -1.84 -1.99
N GLU A 663 -4.54 -0.61 -1.88
CA GLU A 663 -3.17 -0.24 -2.22
C GLU A 663 -2.20 -0.25 -1.03
N TYR A 664 -2.69 -0.59 0.16
CA TYR A 664 -1.91 -0.80 1.38
C TYR A 664 -1.76 -2.29 1.66
N TYR A 665 -0.83 -2.67 2.55
CA TYR A 665 -0.46 -4.09 2.69
C TYR A 665 -1.20 -4.83 3.81
N SER A 666 -1.35 -4.22 5.00
CA SER A 666 -1.73 -4.98 6.19
C SER A 666 -2.16 -4.11 7.38
N GLU A 667 -2.85 -4.72 8.34
CA GLU A 667 -3.06 -4.20 9.69
C GLU A 667 -1.79 -4.25 10.56
N ASP A 668 -0.76 -5.02 10.14
CA ASP A 668 0.49 -5.22 10.88
C ASP A 668 1.64 -4.40 10.28
N PRO A 669 2.34 -3.56 11.09
CA PRO A 669 3.40 -2.70 10.60
C PRO A 669 4.66 -3.45 10.15
N LEU A 670 4.96 -4.65 10.67
CA LEU A 670 6.08 -5.45 10.20
C LEU A 670 5.81 -5.99 8.79
N VAL A 671 4.61 -6.51 8.55
CA VAL A 671 4.20 -6.99 7.21
C VAL A 671 4.20 -5.82 6.23
N ALA A 672 3.57 -4.68 6.58
CA ALA A 672 3.52 -3.50 5.71
C ALA A 672 4.93 -3.00 5.36
N GLY A 673 5.82 -2.87 6.35
CA GLY A 673 7.19 -2.39 6.15
C GLY A 673 8.05 -3.34 5.32
N MET A 674 7.96 -4.65 5.56
CA MET A 674 8.71 -5.65 4.80
C MET A 674 8.22 -5.76 3.35
N CYS A 675 6.91 -5.69 3.11
CA CYS A 675 6.35 -5.70 1.76
C CYS A 675 6.79 -4.45 0.98
N ALA A 676 6.67 -3.26 1.58
CA ALA A 676 7.11 -2.01 0.97
C ALA A 676 8.62 -2.00 0.68
N ALA A 677 9.43 -2.56 1.58
CA ALA A 677 10.86 -2.71 1.36
C ALA A 677 11.19 -3.68 0.21
N ALA A 678 10.47 -4.81 0.12
CA ALA A 678 10.67 -5.79 -0.95
C ALA A 678 10.33 -5.19 -2.33
N ASP A 679 9.21 -4.48 -2.42
CA ASP A 679 8.76 -3.79 -3.63
C ASP A 679 9.77 -2.69 -4.04
N THR A 680 10.17 -1.83 -3.10
CA THR A 680 11.21 -0.82 -3.30
C THR A 680 12.52 -1.44 -3.79
N ARG A 681 12.99 -2.53 -3.19
CA ARG A 681 14.22 -3.21 -3.63
C ARG A 681 14.09 -3.80 -5.03
N GLY A 682 12.90 -4.27 -5.42
CA GLY A 682 12.64 -4.74 -6.78
C GLY A 682 12.86 -3.62 -7.81
N ILE A 683 12.23 -2.47 -7.58
CA ILE A 683 12.33 -1.30 -8.44
C ILE A 683 13.74 -0.71 -8.41
N GLN A 684 14.30 -0.46 -7.23
CA GLN A 684 15.60 0.19 -7.07
C GLN A 684 16.79 -0.72 -7.44
N SER A 685 16.55 -1.96 -7.88
CA SER A 685 17.57 -2.78 -8.54
C SER A 685 17.93 -2.28 -9.96
N HIS A 686 17.09 -1.43 -10.53
CA HIS A 686 17.29 -0.73 -11.79
C HIS A 686 18.05 0.59 -11.57
N ALA A 687 18.89 0.98 -12.53
CA ALA A 687 19.73 2.16 -12.38
C ALA A 687 18.92 3.46 -12.52
N GLY A 688 19.11 4.40 -11.59
CA GLY A 688 18.52 5.73 -11.63
C GLY A 688 16.99 5.80 -11.43
N ILE A 689 16.41 4.73 -10.90
CA ILE A 689 14.98 4.57 -10.67
C ILE A 689 14.72 4.34 -9.19
N GLY A 690 13.60 4.87 -8.67
CA GLY A 690 13.23 4.66 -7.28
C GLY A 690 11.74 4.81 -7.00
N THR A 691 11.41 4.57 -5.74
CA THR A 691 10.05 4.62 -5.21
C THR A 691 9.79 5.88 -4.39
N SER A 692 8.51 6.22 -4.25
CA SER A 692 8.01 7.16 -3.25
C SER A 692 7.05 6.43 -2.32
N ILE A 693 7.55 5.99 -1.16
CA ILE A 693 6.66 5.35 -0.18
C ILE A 693 5.66 6.37 0.35
N LYS A 694 4.39 5.97 0.49
CA LYS A 694 3.28 6.86 0.80
C LYS A 694 2.19 6.19 1.65
N HIS A 695 1.31 6.93 2.34
CA HIS A 695 1.28 8.38 2.55
C HIS A 695 1.77 8.66 3.97
N PHE A 696 2.83 9.42 4.13
CA PHE A 696 3.55 9.62 5.38
C PHE A 696 3.00 10.83 6.17
N ALA A 697 2.18 10.58 7.23
CA ALA A 697 1.75 9.32 7.77
C ALA A 697 0.29 9.38 8.21
N ALA A 698 -0.21 8.22 8.68
CA ALA A 698 -1.53 8.06 9.27
C ALA A 698 -2.72 8.37 8.35
N ASN A 699 -2.58 8.31 7.02
CA ASN A 699 -3.69 8.44 6.07
C ASN A 699 -4.54 7.15 6.08
N ASN A 700 -5.43 7.02 7.09
CA ASN A 700 -6.20 5.81 7.34
C ASN A 700 -7.69 5.97 7.03
N GLN A 701 -8.13 7.13 6.51
CA GLN A 701 -9.47 7.42 5.98
C GLN A 701 -9.39 8.27 4.73
N GLU A 702 -10.44 8.22 3.90
CA GLU A 702 -10.54 8.98 2.67
C GLU A 702 -11.52 10.15 2.76
N ASP A 703 -12.60 10.02 3.54
CA ASP A 703 -13.54 11.10 3.76
C ASP A 703 -12.83 12.28 4.46
N ASN A 704 -12.91 13.47 3.84
CA ASN A 704 -12.25 14.70 4.30
C ASN A 704 -10.73 14.58 4.51
N ARG A 705 -10.05 13.67 3.82
CA ARG A 705 -8.62 13.36 4.03
C ARG A 705 -7.67 14.56 4.01
N MET A 706 -8.03 15.64 3.28
CA MET A 706 -7.19 16.85 3.18
C MET A 706 -7.24 17.72 4.44
N TYR A 707 -8.28 17.59 5.26
CA TYR A 707 -8.54 18.47 6.40
C TYR A 707 -8.90 17.74 7.69
N VAL A 708 -8.88 16.41 7.71
CA VAL A 708 -9.09 15.64 8.95
C VAL A 708 -7.88 15.80 9.87
N ASN A 709 -8.15 16.01 11.15
CA ASN A 709 -7.17 15.99 12.21
C ASN A 709 -7.24 14.66 12.97
N GLU A 710 -6.20 13.88 12.89
CA GLU A 710 -6.08 12.59 13.53
C GLU A 710 -5.41 12.74 14.89
N HIS A 711 -6.17 12.50 15.96
CA HIS A 711 -5.71 12.55 17.32
C HIS A 711 -5.10 11.21 17.70
N ILE A 712 -3.77 11.15 17.79
CA ILE A 712 -3.01 9.91 17.97
C ILE A 712 -2.01 10.10 19.11
N SER A 713 -1.89 9.12 20.04
CA SER A 713 -0.83 9.15 21.03
C SER A 713 0.56 8.98 20.41
N GLU A 714 1.58 9.51 21.07
CA GLU A 714 2.98 9.33 20.66
C GLU A 714 3.33 7.84 20.48
N ARG A 715 2.84 7.00 21.40
CA ARG A 715 3.09 5.57 21.39
C ARG A 715 2.44 4.88 20.19
N ALA A 716 1.15 5.11 19.97
CA ALA A 716 0.43 4.53 18.83
C ALA A 716 1.05 4.98 17.50
N MET A 717 1.41 6.28 17.41
CA MET A 717 2.09 6.81 16.24
C MET A 717 3.37 6.03 15.93
N ARG A 718 4.22 5.79 16.93
CA ARG A 718 5.52 5.12 16.78
C ARG A 718 5.43 3.61 16.58
N GLU A 719 4.58 2.92 17.37
CA GLU A 719 4.52 1.46 17.35
C GLU A 719 3.69 0.91 16.19
N ILE A 720 2.72 1.68 15.67
CA ILE A 720 1.77 1.24 14.64
C ILE A 720 1.96 2.03 13.34
N TYR A 721 1.70 3.35 13.34
CA TYR A 721 1.54 4.11 12.10
C TYR A 721 2.86 4.51 11.43
N LEU A 722 3.94 4.65 12.19
CA LEU A 722 5.29 4.96 11.69
C LEU A 722 6.19 3.74 11.53
N LYS A 723 5.90 2.66 12.26
CA LYS A 723 6.80 1.49 12.33
C LYS A 723 7.06 0.85 10.96
N GLY A 724 6.05 0.74 10.12
CA GLY A 724 6.21 0.24 8.75
C GLY A 724 7.14 1.12 7.92
N PHE A 725 6.99 2.45 8.01
CA PHE A 725 7.85 3.40 7.31
C PHE A 725 9.31 3.34 7.80
N GLU A 726 9.53 3.24 9.13
CA GLU A 726 10.85 3.02 9.71
C GLU A 726 11.53 1.79 9.11
N ILE A 727 10.80 0.67 9.04
CA ILE A 727 11.30 -0.58 8.46
C ILE A 727 11.66 -0.38 6.99
N ALA A 728 10.77 0.21 6.19
CA ALA A 728 11.02 0.43 4.76
C ALA A 728 12.24 1.34 4.52
N VAL A 729 12.39 2.42 5.30
CA VAL A 729 13.55 3.32 5.20
C VAL A 729 14.85 2.59 5.55
N LYS A 730 14.91 1.92 6.70
CA LYS A 730 16.14 1.24 7.16
C LYS A 730 16.51 0.04 6.30
N THR A 731 15.51 -0.64 5.70
CA THR A 731 15.70 -1.88 4.94
C THR A 731 15.93 -1.65 3.45
N ALA A 732 15.36 -0.60 2.85
CA ALA A 732 15.43 -0.38 1.40
C ALA A 732 15.88 1.02 0.97
N GLN A 733 15.89 2.03 1.85
CA GLN A 733 16.20 3.43 1.50
C GLN A 733 15.45 3.89 0.24
N PRO A 734 14.13 4.09 0.31
CA PRO A 734 13.36 4.57 -0.83
C PRO A 734 13.92 5.89 -1.34
N MET A 735 13.90 6.10 -2.65
CA MET A 735 14.46 7.31 -3.26
C MET A 735 13.73 8.58 -2.78
N THR A 736 12.42 8.45 -2.50
CA THR A 736 11.59 9.54 -2.00
C THR A 736 10.54 9.05 -1.00
N ILE A 737 9.96 10.00 -0.26
CA ILE A 737 8.78 9.82 0.61
C ILE A 737 7.73 10.85 0.20
N MET A 738 6.45 10.45 0.12
CA MET A 738 5.33 11.38 -0.07
C MET A 738 4.62 11.60 1.27
N SER A 739 4.54 12.87 1.72
CA SER A 739 3.75 13.23 2.90
C SER A 739 2.25 13.05 2.61
N SER A 740 1.46 12.79 3.64
CA SER A 740 0.01 12.70 3.50
C SER A 740 -0.67 14.07 3.55
N TYR A 741 -1.99 14.08 3.32
CA TYR A 741 -2.79 15.32 3.37
C TYR A 741 -3.20 15.74 4.79
N ASN A 742 -3.53 14.75 5.62
CA ASN A 742 -4.17 14.92 6.93
C ASN A 742 -3.32 15.70 7.94
N LEU A 743 -3.97 16.12 9.01
CA LEU A 743 -3.29 16.62 10.19
C LEU A 743 -3.06 15.46 11.19
N VAL A 744 -1.99 15.56 11.96
CA VAL A 744 -1.75 14.74 13.15
C VAL A 744 -1.61 15.68 14.34
N ASN A 745 -2.47 15.54 15.34
CA ASN A 745 -2.49 16.36 16.55
C ASN A 745 -2.45 17.87 16.25
N GLY A 746 -3.21 18.31 15.23
CA GLY A 746 -3.35 19.71 14.84
C GLY A 746 -2.30 20.25 13.88
N VAL A 747 -1.34 19.43 13.43
CA VAL A 747 -0.28 19.83 12.49
C VAL A 747 -0.41 19.04 11.20
N HIS A 748 -0.51 19.70 10.04
CA HIS A 748 -0.45 19.01 8.75
C HIS A 748 0.83 18.18 8.65
N THR A 749 0.72 16.93 8.24
CA THR A 749 1.89 16.05 8.07
C THR A 749 2.92 16.67 7.14
N ALA A 750 2.46 17.37 6.09
CA ALA A 750 3.32 18.10 5.16
C ALA A 750 4.10 19.26 5.80
N ASN A 751 3.63 19.80 6.93
CA ASN A 751 4.24 20.91 7.68
C ASN A 751 4.95 20.47 8.97
N SER A 752 5.01 19.15 9.21
CA SER A 752 5.54 18.61 10.47
C SER A 752 7.06 18.34 10.36
N HIS A 753 7.86 19.27 10.90
CA HIS A 753 9.31 19.07 11.06
C HIS A 753 9.62 17.81 11.87
N ASP A 754 8.85 17.56 12.92
CA ASP A 754 9.04 16.41 13.79
C ASP A 754 8.81 15.07 13.05
N LEU A 755 7.86 15.04 12.09
CA LEU A 755 7.62 13.87 11.25
C LEU A 755 8.69 13.74 10.15
N LEU A 756 8.86 14.80 9.33
CA LEU A 756 9.62 14.73 8.07
C LEU A 756 11.14 14.84 8.28
N THR A 757 11.58 15.55 9.32
CA THR A 757 13.00 15.72 9.63
C THR A 757 13.40 14.90 10.84
N ALA A 758 12.78 15.11 12.00
CA ALA A 758 13.24 14.45 13.23
C ALA A 758 13.02 12.93 13.17
N ALA A 759 11.83 12.44 12.84
CA ALA A 759 11.60 11.00 12.74
C ALA A 759 12.26 10.39 11.49
N ALA A 760 11.92 10.87 10.28
CA ALA A 760 12.38 10.21 9.07
C ALA A 760 13.91 10.32 8.86
N ARG A 761 14.52 11.47 9.12
CA ARG A 761 15.93 11.69 8.85
C ARG A 761 16.82 11.45 10.05
N ASP A 762 16.50 12.07 11.21
CA ASP A 762 17.41 12.01 12.37
C ASP A 762 17.31 10.64 13.09
N GLU A 763 16.11 10.04 13.19
CA GLU A 763 15.96 8.73 13.83
C GLU A 763 16.20 7.54 12.88
N TRP A 764 15.78 7.64 11.60
CA TRP A 764 15.84 6.49 10.69
C TRP A 764 16.92 6.61 9.60
N GLY A 765 17.49 7.82 9.39
CA GLY A 765 18.56 8.05 8.41
C GLY A 765 18.06 8.12 6.96
N PHE A 766 16.80 8.56 6.73
CA PHE A 766 16.29 8.76 5.37
C PHE A 766 17.14 9.77 4.59
N ALA A 767 17.66 9.36 3.44
CA ALA A 767 18.65 10.13 2.66
C ALA A 767 18.06 10.82 1.41
N GLY A 768 16.89 10.41 0.95
CA GLY A 768 16.23 10.96 -0.24
C GLY A 768 15.57 12.32 -0.01
N TYR A 769 14.66 12.72 -0.91
CA TYR A 769 13.82 13.90 -0.68
C TYR A 769 12.37 13.53 -0.32
N VAL A 770 11.70 14.43 0.41
CA VAL A 770 10.28 14.34 0.70
C VAL A 770 9.51 15.19 -0.29
N MET A 771 8.40 14.67 -0.82
CA MET A 771 7.45 15.44 -1.62
C MET A 771 6.09 15.53 -0.93
N THR A 772 5.31 16.55 -1.27
CA THR A 772 3.90 16.60 -0.87
C THR A 772 3.07 15.61 -1.69
N ASP A 773 1.93 15.18 -1.15
CA ASP A 773 0.84 14.71 -2.00
C ASP A 773 0.29 15.89 -2.84
N TRP A 774 -0.45 15.60 -3.91
CA TRP A 774 -0.83 16.56 -4.96
C TRP A 774 -1.80 17.63 -4.45
N GLY A 775 -1.39 18.89 -4.54
CA GLY A 775 -2.21 20.02 -4.11
C GLY A 775 -2.26 20.25 -2.60
N THR A 776 -1.43 19.57 -1.80
CA THR A 776 -1.44 19.71 -0.33
C THR A 776 -1.20 21.15 0.13
N SER A 777 -0.29 21.90 -0.53
CA SER A 777 0.03 23.29 -0.19
C SER A 777 -0.89 24.32 -0.87
N GLU A 778 -2.02 23.86 -1.41
CA GLU A 778 -3.00 24.67 -2.10
C GLU A 778 -4.31 24.73 -1.33
N ASP A 779 -5.02 25.86 -1.39
CA ASP A 779 -6.34 25.95 -0.78
C ASP A 779 -7.40 25.24 -1.61
N MET A 780 -7.62 23.96 -1.31
CA MET A 780 -8.64 23.11 -1.93
C MET A 780 -10.01 23.21 -1.24
N SER A 781 -10.15 24.05 -0.20
CA SER A 781 -11.38 24.15 0.60
C SER A 781 -12.61 24.48 -0.24
N GLY A 782 -12.46 25.32 -1.28
CA GLY A 782 -13.53 25.64 -2.22
C GLY A 782 -14.11 24.46 -3.00
N LEU A 783 -13.34 23.36 -3.14
CA LEU A 783 -13.80 22.14 -3.81
C LEU A 783 -14.56 21.19 -2.89
N PHE A 784 -14.27 21.21 -1.59
CA PHE A 784 -14.78 20.22 -0.64
C PHE A 784 -15.74 20.78 0.42
N ALA A 785 -15.80 22.12 0.59
CA ALA A 785 -16.67 22.77 1.59
C ALA A 785 -18.16 22.50 1.38
N TYR A 786 -18.59 22.05 0.20
CA TYR A 786 -19.98 21.69 -0.04
C TYR A 786 -20.37 20.37 0.66
N LYS A 787 -19.41 19.48 0.88
CA LYS A 787 -19.62 18.17 1.51
C LYS A 787 -19.25 18.17 3.00
N TYR A 788 -18.16 18.86 3.35
CA TYR A 788 -17.59 18.85 4.67
C TYR A 788 -17.67 20.25 5.32
N ASN A 789 -17.97 20.29 6.61
CA ASN A 789 -17.89 21.54 7.40
C ASN A 789 -16.46 21.68 7.88
N LEU A 790 -15.57 22.18 7.01
CA LEU A 790 -14.14 22.24 7.25
C LEU A 790 -13.79 23.03 8.51
N LYS A 791 -13.05 22.41 9.44
CA LYS A 791 -12.61 23.00 10.71
C LYS A 791 -11.18 23.54 10.61
N TYR A 792 -10.33 22.89 9.84
CA TYR A 792 -8.90 23.19 9.75
C TYR A 792 -8.56 23.88 8.43
N GLY A 793 -7.50 24.70 8.45
CA GLY A 793 -6.95 25.35 7.26
C GLY A 793 -6.07 24.37 6.45
N HIS A 794 -5.61 24.84 5.29
CA HIS A 794 -4.71 24.11 4.41
C HIS A 794 -3.23 24.26 4.83
N SER A 795 -2.37 23.36 4.36
CA SER A 795 -0.92 23.47 4.43
C SER A 795 -0.40 24.65 3.59
N THR A 796 0.79 25.17 3.89
CA THR A 796 1.42 26.28 3.16
C THR A 796 2.81 25.89 2.65
N SER A 797 3.25 26.55 1.56
CA SER A 797 4.54 26.29 0.94
C SER A 797 5.71 26.62 1.85
N ARG A 798 5.61 27.71 2.61
CA ARG A 798 6.61 28.11 3.61
C ARG A 798 6.78 27.03 4.68
N GLU A 799 5.67 26.55 5.26
CA GLU A 799 5.71 25.55 6.32
C GLU A 799 6.21 24.19 5.79
N CYS A 800 5.88 23.84 4.54
CA CYS A 800 6.43 22.67 3.89
C CYS A 800 7.97 22.72 3.83
N VAL A 801 8.55 23.81 3.31
CA VAL A 801 10.01 23.96 3.25
C VAL A 801 10.63 23.96 4.64
N LEU A 802 10.03 24.66 5.62
CA LEU A 802 10.49 24.68 7.02
C LEU A 802 10.51 23.28 7.65
N ALA A 803 9.56 22.45 7.32
CA ALA A 803 9.45 21.07 7.82
C ALA A 803 10.45 20.10 7.16
N GLY A 804 11.05 20.46 6.02
CA GLY A 804 11.87 19.57 5.21
C GLY A 804 11.05 18.71 4.25
N ASN A 805 9.83 19.18 3.87
CA ASN A 805 9.08 18.72 2.72
C ASN A 805 9.67 19.42 1.49
N ASP A 806 10.56 18.72 0.82
CA ASP A 806 11.51 19.32 -0.10
C ASP A 806 10.86 19.74 -1.42
N LEU A 807 9.93 18.93 -1.97
CA LEU A 807 9.30 19.13 -3.28
C LEU A 807 7.77 19.24 -3.16
N GLN A 808 7.20 20.33 -3.62
CA GLN A 808 5.75 20.56 -3.63
C GLN A 808 5.15 20.17 -4.97
N MET A 809 4.20 19.25 -4.95
CA MET A 809 3.56 18.71 -6.14
C MET A 809 2.06 19.07 -6.20
N PRO A 810 1.49 19.23 -7.41
CA PRO A 810 2.13 19.25 -8.74
C PRO A 810 2.95 20.52 -9.02
N GLY A 811 2.92 21.48 -8.13
CA GLY A 811 3.60 22.78 -8.21
C GLY A 811 2.77 23.86 -8.89
N GLN A 812 2.66 25.01 -8.24
CA GLN A 812 1.98 26.18 -8.76
C GLN A 812 2.86 27.42 -8.68
N GLN A 813 2.55 28.41 -9.50
CA GLN A 813 3.25 29.69 -9.45
C GLN A 813 3.07 30.38 -8.08
N GLY A 814 1.89 30.24 -7.44
CA GLY A 814 1.62 30.74 -6.10
C GLY A 814 2.57 30.21 -5.04
N ASN A 815 2.87 28.91 -5.09
CA ASN A 815 3.79 28.25 -4.16
C ASN A 815 5.22 28.84 -4.27
N ARG A 816 5.71 29.02 -5.50
CA ARG A 816 7.03 29.63 -5.75
C ARG A 816 7.09 31.08 -5.24
N GLN A 817 6.03 31.87 -5.47
CA GLN A 817 5.94 33.24 -5.00
C GLN A 817 5.94 33.33 -3.48
N GLU A 818 5.24 32.43 -2.79
CA GLU A 818 5.21 32.35 -1.33
C GLU A 818 6.62 32.05 -0.76
N ILE A 819 7.34 31.05 -1.33
CA ILE A 819 8.70 30.72 -0.92
C ILE A 819 9.63 31.94 -1.07
N VAL A 820 9.63 32.59 -2.25
CA VAL A 820 10.46 33.78 -2.53
C VAL A 820 10.14 34.93 -1.55
N ALA A 821 8.85 35.19 -1.31
CA ALA A 821 8.41 36.23 -0.36
C ALA A 821 8.87 35.91 1.07
N SER A 822 8.75 34.64 1.49
CA SER A 822 9.13 34.21 2.85
C SER A 822 10.64 34.26 3.11
N VAL A 823 11.46 34.05 2.09
CA VAL A 823 12.91 34.29 2.20
C VAL A 823 13.21 35.81 2.29
N ALA A 824 12.52 36.62 1.49
CA ALA A 824 12.71 38.07 1.47
C ALA A 824 12.30 38.76 2.77
N ASP A 825 11.25 38.29 3.45
CA ASP A 825 10.80 38.81 4.74
C ASP A 825 11.49 38.19 5.97
N GLY A 826 12.34 37.15 5.72
CA GLY A 826 13.12 36.48 6.77
C GLY A 826 12.34 35.41 7.58
N THR A 827 11.11 35.07 7.19
CA THR A 827 10.33 34.00 7.84
C THR A 827 10.75 32.59 7.39
N LEU A 828 11.45 32.47 6.26
CA LEU A 828 12.08 31.25 5.78
C LEU A 828 13.60 31.42 5.70
N PRO A 829 14.41 30.75 6.55
CA PRO A 829 15.87 30.78 6.49
C PRO A 829 16.40 30.27 5.14
N ILE A 830 17.33 30.98 4.54
CA ILE A 830 17.91 30.59 3.25
C ILE A 830 18.59 29.22 3.28
N GLY A 831 19.24 28.86 4.40
CA GLY A 831 19.87 27.54 4.58
C GLY A 831 18.89 26.39 4.52
N GLN A 832 17.64 26.60 4.97
CA GLN A 832 16.57 25.60 4.86
C GLN A 832 16.15 25.38 3.39
N LEU A 833 15.96 26.46 2.64
CA LEU A 833 15.64 26.39 1.20
C LEU A 833 16.79 25.73 0.41
N GLN A 834 18.03 26.10 0.69
CA GLN A 834 19.23 25.48 0.10
C GLN A 834 19.30 23.99 0.42
N THR A 835 18.94 23.58 1.62
CA THR A 835 18.95 22.17 2.03
C THR A 835 17.86 21.38 1.27
N CYS A 836 16.67 21.91 1.11
CA CYS A 836 15.61 21.27 0.31
C CYS A 836 16.04 21.13 -1.16
N ALA A 837 16.54 22.22 -1.77
CA ALA A 837 17.03 22.18 -3.14
C ALA A 837 18.20 21.17 -3.31
N TYR A 838 19.13 21.13 -2.34
CA TYR A 838 20.23 20.17 -2.33
C TYR A 838 19.73 18.72 -2.35
N ARG A 839 18.74 18.36 -1.54
CA ARG A 839 18.21 16.99 -1.44
C ARG A 839 17.55 16.56 -2.75
N ILE A 840 16.77 17.44 -3.36
CA ILE A 840 16.13 17.18 -4.66
C ILE A 840 17.20 16.99 -5.72
N LEU A 841 18.13 17.94 -5.87
CA LEU A 841 19.18 17.89 -6.88
C LEU A 841 20.13 16.70 -6.68
N ASN A 842 20.37 16.27 -5.44
CA ASN A 842 21.15 15.07 -5.15
C ASN A 842 20.51 13.81 -5.73
N VAL A 843 19.19 13.68 -5.66
CA VAL A 843 18.46 12.55 -6.26
C VAL A 843 18.38 12.71 -7.79
N VAL A 844 18.07 13.93 -8.28
CA VAL A 844 18.01 14.22 -9.73
C VAL A 844 19.30 13.84 -10.44
N LEU A 845 20.47 14.18 -9.88
CA LEU A 845 21.77 13.86 -10.46
C LEU A 845 22.10 12.36 -10.47
N GLN A 846 21.37 11.55 -9.72
CA GLN A 846 21.49 10.09 -9.67
C GLN A 846 20.41 9.37 -10.48
N SER A 847 19.47 10.13 -11.07
CA SER A 847 18.33 9.58 -11.77
C SER A 847 18.67 9.05 -13.17
N LEU A 848 17.72 8.34 -13.74
CA LEU A 848 17.73 7.80 -15.10
C LEU A 848 17.97 8.87 -16.20
N ALA A 849 17.81 10.15 -15.87
CA ALA A 849 18.13 11.25 -16.78
C ALA A 849 19.64 11.35 -17.14
N TYR A 850 20.52 10.61 -16.46
CA TYR A 850 21.97 10.61 -16.68
C TYR A 850 22.51 9.21 -16.97
N ASP A 851 23.38 9.09 -17.98
CA ASP A 851 23.95 7.81 -18.46
C ASP A 851 24.79 7.05 -17.42
N ASP A 852 25.30 7.71 -16.37
CA ASP A 852 26.15 7.14 -15.33
C ASP A 852 25.38 6.77 -14.05
N CYS A 853 24.05 6.76 -14.11
CA CYS A 853 23.21 6.37 -12.97
C CYS A 853 23.47 4.91 -12.55
N LYS A 854 23.18 4.63 -11.26
CA LYS A 854 23.33 3.31 -10.63
C LYS A 854 22.07 2.96 -9.86
N PRO A 855 21.90 1.69 -9.47
CA PRO A 855 20.86 1.32 -8.51
C PRO A 855 20.98 2.17 -7.24
N TYR A 856 19.87 2.84 -6.86
CA TYR A 856 19.91 3.85 -5.78
C TYR A 856 20.27 3.24 -4.43
N GLY A 857 19.83 2.02 -4.17
CA GLY A 857 20.07 1.30 -2.92
C GLY A 857 21.54 0.92 -2.66
N ASP A 858 22.37 0.81 -3.72
CA ASP A 858 23.74 0.28 -3.63
C ASP A 858 24.73 1.18 -2.83
N GLN A 859 24.35 2.43 -2.58
CA GLN A 859 25.18 3.37 -1.83
C GLN A 859 24.96 3.31 -0.30
N PHE A 860 24.00 2.50 0.18
CA PHE A 860 23.61 2.46 1.59
C PHE A 860 23.97 1.13 2.24
N GLU A 861 24.32 1.17 3.52
CA GLU A 861 24.33 -0.01 4.40
C GLU A 861 22.90 -0.22 4.93
N LEU A 862 22.21 -1.24 4.44
CA LEU A 862 20.83 -1.52 4.78
C LEU A 862 20.75 -2.48 5.97
N GLU A 863 19.79 -2.26 6.85
CA GLU A 863 19.43 -3.19 7.93
C GLU A 863 18.45 -4.26 7.39
N GLU A 864 18.38 -5.41 8.06
CA GLU A 864 17.36 -6.40 7.81
C GLU A 864 16.41 -6.46 9.02
N ALA A 865 15.11 -6.21 8.79
CA ALA A 865 14.11 -6.34 9.85
C ALA A 865 13.91 -7.80 10.24
N VAL A 866 13.92 -8.70 9.25
CA VAL A 866 13.85 -10.17 9.42
C VAL A 866 14.76 -10.84 8.41
N THR A 867 15.59 -11.75 8.87
CA THR A 867 16.41 -12.61 8.00
C THR A 867 15.80 -14.00 7.95
N VAL A 868 15.62 -14.53 6.75
CA VAL A 868 15.08 -15.88 6.53
C VAL A 868 16.10 -16.70 5.74
N THR A 869 16.42 -17.90 6.24
CA THR A 869 17.21 -18.90 5.50
C THR A 869 16.46 -20.22 5.42
N LYS A 870 16.62 -20.92 4.31
CA LYS A 870 15.93 -22.18 4.01
C LYS A 870 16.97 -23.28 3.72
N ALA A 871 16.75 -24.49 4.24
CA ALA A 871 17.62 -25.63 4.07
C ALA A 871 16.82 -26.96 3.85
#